data_c2cd3c3db3aaffc010ac54903a0ed8f3
#
_entry.id   c2cd3c3db3aaffc010ac54903a0ed8f3
#
_cell.length_a   1.000
_cell.length_b   1.000
_cell.length_c   1.000
_cell.angle_alpha   90.00
_cell.angle_beta   90.00
_cell.angle_gamma   90.00
#
_symmetry.space_group_name_H-M   'P 1'
#
loop_
_entity.id
_entity.type
_entity.pdbx_description
1 polymer ?
#
loop_
_entity_poly.entity_id
_entity_poly.type
_entity_poly.pdbx_seq_one_letter_code
_entity_poly.pdbx_strand_id
1 'polypeptide(L)'
;MAKVKLCYAQSCHNVLKGSARKFCSPKCSKSYHNKKYAAQQKGAIYEPEHDGKPVAEPNVQKRRGEVYEQLVAKDLGPLILKGDLKKQDAAELLGCSKAALSYAYAAWIEDMETKERAENWTLPAKAEKSLADFKIFRDRYFETEQGKPYETPEFHIRWIKSILEAIEHGNQQMILSPPRHGKTDLLIHFAVWLIIKNPNVRILWVGGNEEIAKNAVSSVIDQLENNEKLIEELCPPGKSFKPTSRAGKAWSQNGFTVGTRTVTGIKSPTMVGIGRGGKILSRDCDIIIADDLEDHSSTMQPASRENTRTWWTTTLSSRKEEHTAMVVIGSRQHYDDLYSHLLDNESWHTIVEEAHDTGCLLPDWDNEQHVDCMLWPGKRTYKWLMDRKSGAETTGGRAIYEMVYLNVAMPDGMALFDSVEIESCRDQSRDIGHIPSGVRLIAGLDPASTGYQAAFLWGYDQSSNKMYMIDMENSLGGGIPQALAIMKTWFTKYNLAHWVIEENGFQRAIRQDQSIRDFAGKHGIFLEGTQTYSNKHDPIFGVTAMRPLFADKLISLPYLGFEAQEKVNLYKSQLVYFSSAQNKSRSVGQKSDLVMASWFPMKTIRRLQKERLATMGLEYEPSFGGYEGSSIDIDSWR
;
A
#
# COMPACT_ATOMS: atom_id res chain seq x y z
N MET A 1 -53.06 -45.93 -6.54
CA MET A 1 -52.41 -45.50 -7.78
C MET A 1 -51.95 -44.03 -7.59
N ALA A 2 -50.66 -43.76 -7.53
CA ALA A 2 -50.14 -42.39 -7.41
C ALA A 2 -50.39 -41.63 -8.73
N LYS A 3 -51.15 -40.53 -8.69
CA LYS A 3 -51.39 -39.69 -9.87
C LYS A 3 -50.07 -39.17 -10.42
N VAL A 4 -49.69 -39.63 -11.61
CA VAL A 4 -48.53 -39.13 -12.34
C VAL A 4 -48.79 -37.67 -12.76
N LYS A 5 -47.94 -36.73 -12.28
CA LYS A 5 -48.03 -35.33 -12.66
C LYS A 5 -47.19 -35.08 -13.90
N LEU A 6 -47.81 -34.63 -14.98
CA LEU A 6 -47.13 -34.23 -16.22
C LEU A 6 -46.77 -32.75 -16.27
N CYS A 7 -45.79 -32.43 -17.08
CA CYS A 7 -45.39 -31.04 -17.32
C CYS A 7 -46.48 -30.23 -18.02
N TYR A 8 -46.79 -29.02 -17.56
CA TYR A 8 -47.87 -28.16 -18.11
C TYR A 8 -47.52 -27.51 -19.46
N ALA A 9 -46.32 -27.67 -19.98
CA ALA A 9 -46.00 -27.14 -21.30
C ALA A 9 -46.58 -28.04 -22.39
N GLN A 10 -47.37 -27.45 -23.30
CA GLN A 10 -47.91 -28.16 -24.48
C GLN A 10 -46.75 -28.78 -25.27
N SER A 11 -46.91 -29.99 -25.75
CA SER A 11 -45.86 -30.81 -26.40
C SER A 11 -44.69 -31.28 -25.49
N CYS A 12 -44.82 -31.19 -24.17
CA CYS A 12 -43.89 -31.79 -23.25
C CYS A 12 -44.55 -32.92 -22.44
N HIS A 13 -44.13 -34.14 -22.69
CA HIS A 13 -44.69 -35.33 -22.02
C HIS A 13 -43.88 -35.81 -20.82
N ASN A 14 -42.96 -34.98 -20.32
CA ASN A 14 -42.12 -35.35 -19.18
C ASN A 14 -42.91 -35.41 -17.87
N VAL A 15 -42.72 -36.47 -17.13
CA VAL A 15 -43.26 -36.66 -15.78
C VAL A 15 -42.50 -35.74 -14.81
N LEU A 16 -43.23 -35.01 -13.96
CA LEU A 16 -42.65 -34.14 -12.95
C LEU A 16 -42.07 -34.99 -11.81
N LYS A 17 -40.79 -34.85 -11.53
CA LYS A 17 -40.06 -35.51 -10.44
C LYS A 17 -39.80 -34.58 -9.27
N GLY A 18 -39.87 -35.11 -8.07
CA GLY A 18 -39.50 -34.42 -6.83
C GLY A 18 -40.31 -33.16 -6.54
N SER A 19 -39.69 -32.05 -6.26
CA SER A 19 -40.31 -30.78 -5.90
C SER A 19 -40.89 -29.98 -7.09
N ALA A 20 -40.73 -30.42 -8.32
CA ALA A 20 -41.27 -29.75 -9.49
C ALA A 20 -42.82 -29.70 -9.46
N ARG A 21 -43.39 -28.50 -9.37
CA ARG A 21 -44.81 -28.29 -9.18
C ARG A 21 -45.60 -28.23 -10.49
N LYS A 22 -45.06 -27.68 -11.57
CA LYS A 22 -45.79 -27.42 -12.83
C LYS A 22 -44.96 -27.70 -14.09
N PHE A 23 -43.65 -27.53 -14.09
CA PHE A 23 -42.78 -27.63 -15.27
C PHE A 23 -41.58 -28.49 -15.01
N CYS A 24 -41.11 -29.25 -16.00
CA CYS A 24 -39.92 -30.10 -15.87
C CYS A 24 -38.62 -29.36 -16.13
N SER A 25 -38.65 -28.16 -16.71
CA SER A 25 -37.50 -27.30 -16.97
C SER A 25 -37.89 -25.82 -17.11
N PRO A 26 -36.94 -24.89 -16.95
CA PRO A 26 -37.17 -23.44 -17.21
C PRO A 26 -37.65 -23.19 -18.66
N LYS A 27 -37.15 -23.96 -19.63
CA LYS A 27 -37.55 -23.86 -21.04
C LYS A 27 -39.02 -24.16 -21.23
N CYS A 28 -39.54 -25.20 -20.55
CA CYS A 28 -40.95 -25.53 -20.56
C CYS A 28 -41.83 -24.49 -19.88
N SER A 29 -41.37 -23.92 -18.78
CA SER A 29 -42.04 -22.81 -18.11
C SER A 29 -42.16 -21.59 -19.03
N LYS A 30 -41.06 -21.19 -19.67
CA LYS A 30 -41.02 -20.05 -20.60
C LYS A 30 -41.96 -20.28 -21.82
N SER A 31 -41.95 -21.47 -22.39
CA SER A 31 -42.84 -21.84 -23.51
C SER A 31 -44.31 -21.75 -23.12
N TYR A 32 -44.70 -22.28 -21.97
CA TYR A 32 -46.07 -22.20 -21.45
C TYR A 32 -46.50 -20.74 -21.22
N HIS A 33 -45.68 -19.95 -20.55
CA HIS A 33 -46.02 -18.55 -20.27
C HIS A 33 -46.14 -17.72 -21.54
N ASN A 34 -45.26 -17.93 -22.53
CA ASN A 34 -45.33 -17.24 -23.80
C ASN A 34 -46.63 -17.57 -24.55
N LYS A 35 -47.06 -18.85 -24.59
CA LYS A 35 -48.32 -19.26 -25.22
C LYS A 35 -49.55 -18.75 -24.47
N LYS A 36 -49.52 -18.75 -23.14
CA LYS A 36 -50.55 -18.18 -22.29
C LYS A 36 -50.70 -16.67 -22.53
N TYR A 37 -49.60 -15.95 -22.60
CA TYR A 37 -49.61 -14.51 -22.88
C TYR A 37 -50.16 -14.19 -24.26
N ALA A 38 -49.79 -14.97 -25.30
CA ALA A 38 -50.31 -14.83 -26.66
C ALA A 38 -51.79 -15.12 -26.77
N ALA A 39 -52.30 -16.08 -25.98
CA ALA A 39 -53.76 -16.39 -25.92
C ALA A 39 -54.54 -15.26 -25.21
N GLN A 40 -54.01 -14.73 -24.11
CA GLN A 40 -54.61 -13.58 -23.40
C GLN A 40 -54.71 -12.32 -24.26
N GLN A 41 -53.74 -12.06 -25.10
CA GLN A 41 -53.74 -10.96 -26.06
C GLN A 41 -54.86 -11.11 -27.13
N LYS A 42 -55.32 -12.34 -27.37
CA LYS A 42 -56.41 -12.66 -28.30
C LYS A 42 -57.77 -12.86 -27.60
N GLY A 43 -57.86 -12.53 -26.28
CA GLY A 43 -59.08 -12.69 -25.50
C GLY A 43 -59.52 -14.17 -25.23
N ALA A 44 -58.56 -15.13 -25.37
CA ALA A 44 -58.82 -16.56 -25.18
C ALA A 44 -58.21 -17.07 -23.87
N ILE A 45 -58.89 -18.04 -23.22
CA ILE A 45 -58.32 -18.74 -22.07
C ILE A 45 -57.44 -19.88 -22.63
N TYR A 46 -56.14 -19.87 -22.23
CA TYR A 46 -55.21 -20.93 -22.61
C TYR A 46 -55.30 -22.09 -21.64
N GLU A 47 -55.94 -23.22 -22.12
CA GLU A 47 -55.89 -24.50 -21.43
C GLU A 47 -54.95 -25.45 -22.21
N PRO A 48 -53.99 -26.10 -21.59
CA PRO A 48 -53.11 -27.04 -22.25
C PRO A 48 -53.82 -28.37 -22.42
N GLU A 49 -54.22 -28.68 -23.65
CA GLU A 49 -54.75 -30.01 -24.00
C GLU A 49 -53.62 -31.03 -24.08
N HIS A 50 -53.71 -32.08 -23.28
CA HIS A 50 -52.92 -33.29 -23.43
C HIS A 50 -53.69 -34.26 -24.36
N ASP A 51 -53.04 -34.63 -25.44
CA ASP A 51 -53.59 -35.46 -26.50
C ASP A 51 -53.77 -36.94 -26.11
N GLY A 52 -53.94 -37.29 -24.83
CA GLY A 52 -54.40 -38.56 -24.29
C GLY A 52 -53.70 -39.84 -24.78
N LYS A 53 -52.61 -39.75 -25.53
CA LYS A 53 -51.84 -40.93 -25.97
C LYS A 53 -51.09 -41.56 -24.82
N PRO A 54 -51.16 -42.90 -24.65
CA PRO A 54 -50.33 -43.54 -23.60
C PRO A 54 -48.87 -43.28 -23.86
N VAL A 55 -48.20 -42.73 -22.83
CA VAL A 55 -46.79 -42.57 -22.85
C VAL A 55 -46.15 -43.95 -22.97
N ALA A 56 -45.40 -44.19 -24.03
CA ALA A 56 -44.57 -45.37 -24.14
C ALA A 56 -43.60 -45.33 -22.92
N GLU A 57 -43.41 -46.46 -22.26
CA GLU A 57 -42.48 -46.56 -21.14
C GLU A 57 -41.15 -45.88 -21.53
N PRO A 58 -40.60 -44.95 -20.72
CA PRO A 58 -39.38 -44.27 -21.08
C PRO A 58 -38.30 -45.32 -21.28
N ASN A 59 -37.83 -45.43 -22.51
CA ASN A 59 -36.61 -46.18 -22.82
C ASN A 59 -35.53 -45.61 -21.91
N VAL A 60 -35.12 -46.35 -20.87
CA VAL A 60 -34.16 -45.93 -19.86
C VAL A 60 -32.79 -45.92 -20.53
N GLN A 61 -32.57 -44.88 -21.36
CA GLN A 61 -31.17 -44.55 -21.73
C GLN A 61 -30.46 -44.16 -20.42
N LYS A 62 -29.68 -45.10 -19.90
CA LYS A 62 -28.78 -44.81 -18.79
C LYS A 62 -28.02 -43.54 -19.13
N ARG A 63 -28.02 -42.56 -18.23
CA ARG A 63 -27.25 -41.34 -18.41
C ARG A 63 -25.77 -41.70 -18.65
N ARG A 64 -25.09 -41.00 -19.54
CA ARG A 64 -23.68 -41.27 -19.91
C ARG A 64 -22.78 -41.52 -18.70
N GLY A 65 -23.00 -40.81 -17.58
CA GLY A 65 -22.28 -40.98 -16.31
C GLY A 65 -22.52 -42.32 -15.62
N GLU A 66 -23.76 -42.88 -15.71
CA GLU A 66 -24.11 -44.19 -15.11
C GLU A 66 -23.39 -45.34 -15.82
N VAL A 67 -23.19 -45.25 -17.15
CA VAL A 67 -22.46 -46.25 -17.92
C VAL A 67 -20.97 -46.25 -17.58
N TYR A 68 -20.38 -45.05 -17.41
CA TYR A 68 -19.01 -44.88 -16.98
C TYR A 68 -18.76 -45.44 -15.56
N GLU A 69 -19.64 -45.09 -14.60
CA GLU A 69 -19.55 -45.62 -13.22
C GLU A 69 -19.65 -47.13 -13.17
N GLN A 70 -20.50 -47.72 -13.98
CA GLN A 70 -20.64 -49.20 -14.06
C GLN A 70 -19.47 -49.84 -14.79
N LEU A 71 -18.89 -49.19 -15.81
CA LEU A 71 -17.67 -49.63 -16.49
C LEU A 71 -16.49 -49.76 -15.51
N VAL A 72 -16.33 -48.71 -14.66
CA VAL A 72 -15.29 -48.67 -13.61
C VAL A 72 -15.59 -49.68 -12.50
N ALA A 73 -16.82 -49.68 -11.96
CA ALA A 73 -17.21 -50.55 -10.85
C ALA A 73 -17.10 -52.06 -11.16
N LYS A 74 -17.25 -52.45 -12.42
CA LYS A 74 -17.15 -53.83 -12.87
C LYS A 74 -15.78 -54.18 -13.48
N ASP A 75 -14.83 -53.23 -13.42
CA ASP A 75 -13.47 -53.37 -13.95
C ASP A 75 -13.40 -53.83 -15.41
N LEU A 76 -14.32 -53.40 -16.23
CA LEU A 76 -14.41 -53.82 -17.63
C LEU A 76 -13.49 -53.08 -18.58
N GLY A 77 -13.00 -51.90 -18.19
CA GLY A 77 -12.10 -51.06 -18.98
C GLY A 77 -10.81 -51.79 -19.37
N PRO A 78 -10.06 -52.36 -18.41
CA PRO A 78 -8.84 -53.13 -18.69
C PRO A 78 -9.06 -54.34 -19.58
N LEU A 79 -10.18 -55.05 -19.41
CA LEU A 79 -10.53 -56.23 -20.24
C LEU A 79 -10.79 -55.86 -21.71
N ILE A 80 -11.46 -54.70 -21.93
CA ILE A 80 -11.67 -54.19 -23.27
C ILE A 80 -10.35 -53.71 -23.89
N LEU A 81 -9.49 -53.08 -23.11
CA LEU A 81 -8.18 -52.59 -23.56
C LEU A 81 -7.24 -53.73 -24.01
N LYS A 82 -7.25 -54.87 -23.25
CA LYS A 82 -6.47 -56.05 -23.57
C LYS A 82 -7.07 -56.91 -24.70
N GLY A 83 -8.26 -56.63 -25.10
CA GLY A 83 -9.00 -57.41 -26.11
C GLY A 83 -9.70 -58.67 -25.56
N ASP A 84 -9.65 -58.88 -24.24
CA ASP A 84 -10.29 -60.01 -23.57
C ASP A 84 -11.82 -59.91 -23.56
N LEU A 85 -12.36 -58.71 -23.75
CA LEU A 85 -13.82 -58.46 -23.82
C LEU A 85 -14.11 -57.54 -25.00
N LYS A 86 -15.04 -57.96 -25.90
CA LYS A 86 -15.48 -57.11 -27.01
C LYS A 86 -16.39 -55.99 -26.51
N LYS A 87 -16.29 -54.81 -27.12
CA LYS A 87 -17.18 -53.67 -26.78
C LYS A 87 -18.65 -53.95 -26.88
N GLN A 88 -19.05 -54.89 -27.77
CA GLN A 88 -20.45 -55.30 -27.93
C GLN A 88 -20.94 -56.06 -26.70
N ASP A 89 -20.16 -57.02 -26.26
CA ASP A 89 -20.47 -57.89 -25.11
C ASP A 89 -20.46 -57.06 -23.80
N ALA A 90 -19.54 -56.10 -23.68
CA ALA A 90 -19.51 -55.15 -22.57
C ALA A 90 -20.76 -54.24 -22.57
N ALA A 91 -21.28 -53.81 -23.72
CA ALA A 91 -22.50 -53.03 -23.81
C ALA A 91 -23.75 -53.82 -23.36
N GLU A 92 -23.81 -55.09 -23.70
CA GLU A 92 -24.83 -56.01 -23.22
C GLU A 92 -24.77 -56.22 -21.70
N LEU A 93 -23.58 -56.47 -21.17
CA LEU A 93 -23.34 -56.64 -19.73
C LEU A 93 -23.71 -55.39 -18.89
N LEU A 94 -23.60 -54.21 -19.50
CA LEU A 94 -23.96 -52.94 -18.86
C LEU A 94 -25.42 -52.54 -19.19
N GLY A 95 -26.10 -53.27 -20.06
CA GLY A 95 -27.45 -52.91 -20.48
C GLY A 95 -27.56 -51.54 -21.13
N CYS A 96 -26.59 -51.18 -21.96
CA CYS A 96 -26.50 -49.88 -22.61
C CYS A 96 -26.26 -49.99 -24.12
N SER A 97 -26.42 -48.90 -24.86
CA SER A 97 -26.12 -48.90 -26.30
C SER A 97 -24.62 -48.92 -26.54
N LYS A 98 -24.19 -49.52 -27.68
CA LYS A 98 -22.79 -49.52 -28.12
C LYS A 98 -22.16 -48.12 -28.20
N ALA A 99 -22.97 -47.12 -28.59
CA ALA A 99 -22.56 -45.72 -28.63
C ALA A 99 -22.31 -45.18 -27.22
N ALA A 100 -23.20 -45.47 -26.24
CA ALA A 100 -23.02 -45.04 -24.86
C ALA A 100 -21.77 -45.66 -24.21
N LEU A 101 -21.52 -46.94 -24.47
CA LEU A 101 -20.29 -47.59 -24.02
C LEU A 101 -19.04 -46.97 -24.67
N SER A 102 -19.08 -46.71 -25.98
CA SER A 102 -17.92 -46.11 -26.66
C SER A 102 -17.51 -44.77 -26.06
N TYR A 103 -18.51 -43.93 -25.69
CA TYR A 103 -18.23 -42.67 -24.98
C TYR A 103 -17.70 -42.91 -23.56
N ALA A 104 -18.29 -43.85 -22.83
CA ALA A 104 -17.82 -44.17 -21.46
C ALA A 104 -16.41 -44.78 -21.47
N TYR A 105 -16.12 -45.62 -22.45
CA TYR A 105 -14.80 -46.23 -22.62
C TYR A 105 -13.73 -45.18 -23.03
N ALA A 106 -14.06 -44.27 -23.95
CA ALA A 106 -13.17 -43.18 -24.31
C ALA A 106 -12.82 -42.29 -23.10
N ALA A 107 -13.82 -41.94 -22.28
CA ALA A 107 -13.62 -41.22 -21.04
C ALA A 107 -12.78 -42.02 -20.03
N TRP A 108 -12.94 -43.35 -19.99
CA TRP A 108 -12.10 -44.21 -19.11
C TRP A 108 -10.63 -44.27 -19.56
N ILE A 109 -10.40 -44.33 -20.87
CA ILE A 109 -9.02 -44.27 -21.44
C ILE A 109 -8.38 -42.92 -21.06
N GLU A 110 -9.07 -41.81 -21.26
CA GLU A 110 -8.63 -40.49 -20.96
C GLU A 110 -8.30 -40.34 -19.44
N ASP A 111 -9.13 -40.87 -18.58
CA ASP A 111 -8.92 -40.88 -17.12
C ASP A 111 -7.71 -41.75 -16.72
N MET A 112 -7.54 -42.91 -17.36
CA MET A 112 -6.40 -43.81 -17.13
C MET A 112 -5.06 -43.15 -17.55
N GLU A 113 -5.03 -42.61 -18.78
CA GLU A 113 -3.82 -41.88 -19.26
C GLU A 113 -3.52 -40.66 -18.41
N THR A 114 -4.57 -39.97 -17.91
CA THR A 114 -4.42 -38.84 -17.02
C THR A 114 -3.87 -39.26 -15.66
N LYS A 115 -4.29 -40.38 -15.10
CA LYS A 115 -3.75 -40.92 -13.86
C LYS A 115 -2.30 -41.34 -14.01
N GLU A 116 -1.95 -42.04 -15.08
CA GLU A 116 -0.58 -42.46 -15.39
C GLU A 116 0.34 -41.23 -15.56
N ARG A 117 -0.13 -40.19 -16.28
CA ARG A 117 0.59 -38.91 -16.38
C ARG A 117 0.72 -38.21 -15.02
N ALA A 118 -0.30 -38.30 -14.17
CA ALA A 118 -0.25 -37.66 -12.83
C ALA A 118 0.71 -38.39 -11.87
N GLU A 119 0.79 -39.75 -11.96
CA GLU A 119 1.72 -40.54 -11.16
C GLU A 119 3.18 -40.30 -11.55
N ASN A 120 3.45 -40.08 -12.83
CA ASN A 120 4.79 -39.79 -13.37
C ASN A 120 5.08 -38.30 -13.54
N TRP A 121 4.15 -37.42 -13.16
CA TRP A 121 4.34 -36.00 -13.35
C TRP A 121 5.34 -35.43 -12.35
N THR A 122 6.37 -34.80 -12.87
CA THR A 122 7.30 -33.98 -12.10
C THR A 122 7.25 -32.57 -12.60
N LEU A 123 7.36 -31.63 -11.67
CA LEU A 123 7.38 -30.21 -12.00
C LEU A 123 8.57 -29.93 -12.94
N PRO A 124 8.38 -29.28 -14.10
CA PRO A 124 9.49 -28.92 -14.97
C PRO A 124 10.52 -28.07 -14.22
N ALA A 125 11.82 -28.34 -14.37
CA ALA A 125 12.88 -27.64 -13.63
C ALA A 125 12.81 -26.10 -13.74
N LYS A 126 12.36 -25.57 -14.88
CA LYS A 126 12.14 -24.12 -15.07
C LYS A 126 10.94 -23.61 -14.28
N ALA A 127 9.90 -24.42 -14.15
CA ALA A 127 8.71 -24.11 -13.36
C ALA A 127 9.03 -24.18 -11.87
N GLU A 128 9.79 -25.18 -11.43
CA GLU A 128 10.28 -25.30 -10.05
C GLU A 128 11.10 -24.08 -9.63
N LYS A 129 12.06 -23.66 -10.48
CA LYS A 129 12.85 -22.44 -10.25
C LYS A 129 11.96 -21.19 -10.15
N SER A 130 10.91 -21.09 -10.96
CA SER A 130 9.97 -19.97 -10.91
C SER A 130 9.13 -19.95 -9.63
N LEU A 131 8.77 -21.11 -9.09
CA LEU A 131 8.07 -21.18 -7.79
C LEU A 131 8.98 -20.83 -6.61
N ALA A 132 10.30 -21.01 -6.75
CA ALA A 132 11.25 -20.61 -5.73
C ALA A 132 11.49 -19.09 -5.70
N ASP A 133 11.35 -18.39 -6.83
CA ASP A 133 11.61 -16.95 -6.97
C ASP A 133 10.47 -16.24 -7.70
N PHE A 134 9.84 -15.28 -7.01
CA PHE A 134 8.70 -14.54 -7.54
C PHE A 134 9.04 -13.73 -8.80
N LYS A 135 10.25 -13.13 -8.89
CA LYS A 135 10.64 -12.38 -10.08
C LYS A 135 10.72 -13.30 -11.29
N ILE A 136 11.34 -14.46 -11.14
CA ILE A 136 11.43 -15.47 -12.21
C ILE A 136 10.02 -15.95 -12.61
N PHE A 137 9.14 -16.13 -11.63
CA PHE A 137 7.74 -16.49 -11.86
C PHE A 137 7.01 -15.41 -12.67
N ARG A 138 7.12 -14.16 -12.25
CA ARG A 138 6.49 -13.03 -12.92
C ARG A 138 6.98 -12.86 -14.34
N ASP A 139 8.28 -12.86 -14.56
CA ASP A 139 8.92 -12.75 -15.88
C ASP A 139 8.51 -13.89 -16.83
N ARG A 140 8.20 -15.09 -16.26
CA ARG A 140 7.88 -16.27 -17.05
C ARG A 140 6.43 -16.36 -17.48
N TYR A 141 5.48 -15.99 -16.61
CA TYR A 141 4.07 -16.28 -16.80
C TYR A 141 3.20 -15.06 -17.07
N PHE A 142 3.69 -13.85 -16.87
CA PHE A 142 2.88 -12.66 -17.07
C PHE A 142 3.43 -11.76 -18.16
N GLU A 143 2.55 -11.34 -19.03
CA GLU A 143 2.85 -10.44 -20.14
C GLU A 143 1.90 -9.23 -20.09
N THR A 144 2.42 -8.08 -20.52
CA THR A 144 1.61 -6.87 -20.72
C THR A 144 0.65 -7.07 -21.89
N GLU A 145 -0.33 -6.16 -22.05
CA GLU A 145 -1.25 -6.15 -23.21
C GLU A 145 -0.53 -6.14 -24.58
N GLN A 146 0.75 -5.74 -24.60
CA GLN A 146 1.57 -5.74 -25.82
C GLN A 146 2.40 -7.03 -25.98
N GLY A 147 2.18 -8.06 -25.16
CA GLY A 147 2.92 -9.32 -25.23
C GLY A 147 4.38 -9.20 -24.76
N LYS A 148 4.71 -8.18 -23.94
CA LYS A 148 6.05 -8.03 -23.34
C LYS A 148 6.02 -8.48 -21.89
N PRO A 149 7.10 -9.08 -21.37
CA PRO A 149 7.21 -9.36 -19.93
C PRO A 149 7.02 -8.08 -19.11
N TYR A 150 6.41 -8.23 -17.94
CA TYR A 150 6.33 -7.14 -16.99
C TYR A 150 7.71 -6.77 -16.48
N GLU A 151 8.04 -5.49 -16.50
CA GLU A 151 9.23 -4.99 -15.81
C GLU A 151 9.05 -5.14 -14.29
N THR A 152 10.08 -5.66 -13.63
CA THR A 152 10.11 -5.83 -12.16
C THR A 152 11.29 -5.06 -11.60
N PRO A 153 11.16 -3.73 -11.39
CA PRO A 153 12.23 -2.90 -10.88
C PRO A 153 12.60 -3.28 -9.44
N GLU A 154 13.76 -2.81 -8.97
CA GLU A 154 14.33 -3.18 -7.67
C GLU A 154 13.42 -2.86 -6.48
N PHE A 155 12.68 -1.76 -6.56
CA PHE A 155 11.72 -1.43 -5.50
C PHE A 155 10.57 -2.44 -5.38
N HIS A 156 10.09 -3.05 -6.49
CA HIS A 156 9.14 -4.16 -6.44
C HIS A 156 9.73 -5.39 -5.74
N ILE A 157 11.02 -5.67 -5.97
CA ILE A 157 11.71 -6.79 -5.30
C ILE A 157 11.81 -6.52 -3.81
N ARG A 158 12.13 -5.28 -3.38
CA ARG A 158 12.13 -4.90 -1.97
C ARG A 158 10.75 -5.09 -1.33
N TRP A 159 9.68 -4.68 -2.02
CA TRP A 159 8.31 -4.86 -1.52
C TRP A 159 7.96 -6.34 -1.32
N ILE A 160 8.25 -7.18 -2.30
CA ILE A 160 7.95 -8.61 -2.21
C ILE A 160 8.75 -9.28 -1.09
N LYS A 161 10.03 -8.93 -0.92
CA LYS A 161 10.84 -9.44 0.20
C LYS A 161 10.21 -9.06 1.55
N SER A 162 9.84 -7.80 1.73
CA SER A 162 9.20 -7.33 2.96
C SER A 162 7.83 -7.98 3.21
N ILE A 163 7.03 -8.20 2.15
CA ILE A 163 5.76 -8.92 2.25
C ILE A 163 5.99 -10.39 2.65
N LEU A 164 7.00 -11.05 2.09
CA LEU A 164 7.33 -12.44 2.44
C LEU A 164 7.79 -12.56 3.89
N GLU A 165 8.61 -11.65 4.39
CA GLU A 165 8.99 -11.57 5.80
C GLU A 165 7.77 -11.37 6.71
N ALA A 166 6.83 -10.52 6.30
CA ALA A 166 5.58 -10.33 7.03
C ALA A 166 4.72 -11.62 7.05
N ILE A 167 4.67 -12.35 5.94
CA ILE A 167 3.93 -13.64 5.86
C ILE A 167 4.59 -14.71 6.74
N GLU A 168 5.91 -14.79 6.76
CA GLU A 168 6.65 -15.77 7.55
C GLU A 168 6.42 -15.60 9.06
N HIS A 169 6.30 -14.36 9.52
CA HIS A 169 6.21 -14.03 10.95
C HIS A 169 4.80 -13.59 11.42
N GLY A 170 3.80 -13.56 10.54
CA GLY A 170 2.47 -13.04 10.86
C GLY A 170 2.45 -11.53 11.15
N ASN A 171 3.39 -10.77 10.57
CA ASN A 171 3.59 -9.35 10.82
C ASN A 171 2.69 -8.45 9.96
N GLN A 172 2.79 -7.16 10.21
CA GLN A 172 2.06 -6.11 9.52
C GLN A 172 3.02 -5.29 8.65
N GLN A 173 2.75 -5.24 7.36
CA GLN A 173 3.54 -4.51 6.38
C GLN A 173 2.72 -3.44 5.69
N MET A 174 3.19 -2.20 5.68
CA MET A 174 2.60 -1.13 4.89
C MET A 174 3.58 -0.63 3.83
N ILE A 175 3.08 -0.39 2.62
CA ILE A 175 3.83 0.15 1.49
C ILE A 175 3.04 1.32 0.92
N LEU A 176 3.59 2.51 1.03
CA LEU A 176 3.06 3.70 0.38
C LEU A 176 3.88 3.99 -0.86
N SER A 177 3.24 4.04 -2.00
CA SER A 177 3.91 4.23 -3.28
C SER A 177 3.08 5.09 -4.21
N PRO A 178 3.71 5.88 -5.09
CA PRO A 178 3.02 6.75 -6.02
C PRO A 178 2.03 6.00 -6.92
N PRO A 179 1.00 6.67 -7.45
CA PRO A 179 0.09 6.09 -8.43
C PRO A 179 0.82 5.60 -9.68
N ARG A 180 0.27 4.55 -10.30
CA ARG A 180 0.80 3.98 -11.55
C ARG A 180 2.20 3.34 -11.43
N HIS A 181 2.66 3.04 -10.22
CA HIS A 181 3.90 2.31 -9.98
C HIS A 181 3.68 0.79 -9.82
N GLY A 182 2.60 0.25 -10.41
CA GLY A 182 2.39 -1.19 -10.56
C GLY A 182 1.97 -1.93 -9.29
N LYS A 183 1.45 -1.24 -8.27
CA LYS A 183 1.03 -1.81 -6.98
C LYS A 183 0.09 -3.00 -7.15
N THR A 184 -1.08 -2.76 -7.70
CA THR A 184 -2.17 -3.74 -7.84
C THR A 184 -1.77 -4.91 -8.73
N ASP A 185 -1.14 -4.66 -9.90
CA ASP A 185 -0.69 -5.73 -10.81
C ASP A 185 0.34 -6.64 -10.13
N LEU A 186 1.29 -6.04 -9.38
CA LEU A 186 2.29 -6.81 -8.63
C LEU A 186 1.64 -7.72 -7.61
N LEU A 187 0.66 -7.21 -6.85
CA LEU A 187 -0.05 -8.00 -5.83
C LEU A 187 -0.96 -9.07 -6.43
N ILE A 188 -1.60 -8.82 -7.58
CA ILE A 188 -2.37 -9.83 -8.30
C ILE A 188 -1.46 -10.99 -8.73
N HIS A 189 -0.31 -10.69 -9.36
CA HIS A 189 0.65 -11.71 -9.76
C HIS A 189 1.22 -12.46 -8.55
N PHE A 190 1.46 -11.74 -7.45
CA PHE A 190 1.92 -12.32 -6.20
C PHE A 190 0.87 -13.26 -5.57
N ALA A 191 -0.41 -12.88 -5.61
CA ALA A 191 -1.50 -13.73 -5.13
C ALA A 191 -1.60 -15.02 -5.95
N VAL A 192 -1.47 -14.95 -7.29
CA VAL A 192 -1.43 -16.14 -8.15
C VAL A 192 -0.26 -17.05 -7.77
N TRP A 193 0.94 -16.48 -7.60
CA TRP A 193 2.13 -17.24 -7.18
C TRP A 193 1.94 -17.94 -5.83
N LEU A 194 1.40 -17.24 -4.83
CA LEU A 194 1.11 -17.81 -3.52
C LEU A 194 0.11 -18.96 -3.60
N ILE A 195 -0.96 -18.82 -4.38
CA ILE A 195 -2.00 -19.84 -4.55
C ILE A 195 -1.44 -21.10 -5.20
N ILE A 196 -0.56 -20.96 -6.19
CA ILE A 196 0.07 -22.10 -6.86
C ILE A 196 1.08 -22.77 -5.93
N LYS A 197 1.88 -21.99 -5.21
CA LYS A 197 2.86 -22.49 -4.24
C LYS A 197 2.22 -23.19 -3.05
N ASN A 198 1.08 -22.65 -2.57
CA ASN A 198 0.29 -23.23 -1.51
C ASN A 198 -1.22 -23.17 -1.84
N PRO A 199 -1.79 -24.22 -2.44
CA PRO A 199 -3.21 -24.22 -2.83
C PRO A 199 -4.17 -24.20 -1.63
N ASN A 200 -3.68 -24.34 -0.41
CA ASN A 200 -4.46 -24.26 0.82
C ASN A 200 -4.51 -22.84 1.42
N VAL A 201 -3.77 -21.87 0.87
CA VAL A 201 -3.73 -20.48 1.34
C VAL A 201 -5.12 -19.84 1.30
N ARG A 202 -5.36 -18.96 2.26
CA ARG A 202 -6.60 -18.18 2.40
C ARG A 202 -6.27 -16.70 2.34
N ILE A 203 -6.64 -16.04 1.26
CA ILE A 203 -6.36 -14.63 1.00
C ILE A 203 -7.65 -13.82 1.15
N LEU A 204 -7.63 -12.83 2.02
CA LEU A 204 -8.65 -11.79 2.11
C LEU A 204 -8.14 -10.54 1.38
N TRP A 205 -8.75 -10.21 0.24
CA TRP A 205 -8.43 -8.99 -0.51
C TRP A 205 -9.42 -7.90 -0.18
N VAL A 206 -8.92 -6.74 0.23
CA VAL A 206 -9.73 -5.58 0.60
C VAL A 206 -9.40 -4.43 -0.33
N GLY A 207 -10.37 -3.97 -1.10
CA GLY A 207 -10.25 -2.80 -1.96
C GLY A 207 -10.93 -1.56 -1.35
N GLY A 208 -10.64 -0.39 -1.87
CA GLY A 208 -11.30 0.85 -1.49
C GLY A 208 -12.83 0.83 -1.67
N ASN A 209 -13.31 0.00 -2.59
CA ASN A 209 -14.72 -0.34 -2.76
C ASN A 209 -14.88 -1.80 -3.22
N GLU A 210 -16.14 -2.27 -3.28
CA GLU A 210 -16.45 -3.65 -3.64
C GLU A 210 -16.07 -3.99 -5.08
N GLU A 211 -16.18 -3.05 -6.01
CA GLU A 211 -15.85 -3.24 -7.43
C GLU A 211 -14.33 -3.45 -7.61
N ILE A 212 -13.50 -2.65 -6.97
CA ILE A 212 -12.03 -2.79 -6.98
C ILE A 212 -11.61 -4.17 -6.47
N ALA A 213 -12.20 -4.60 -5.36
CA ALA A 213 -11.91 -5.93 -4.80
C ALA A 213 -12.35 -7.07 -5.72
N LYS A 214 -13.53 -6.95 -6.33
CA LYS A 214 -14.03 -7.93 -7.32
C LYS A 214 -13.17 -8.01 -8.56
N ASN A 215 -12.67 -6.87 -9.04
CA ASN A 215 -11.77 -6.82 -10.19
C ASN A 215 -10.44 -7.52 -9.91
N ALA A 216 -9.87 -7.33 -8.72
CA ALA A 216 -8.66 -8.05 -8.32
C ALA A 216 -8.88 -9.57 -8.26
N VAL A 217 -9.99 -10.02 -7.64
CA VAL A 217 -10.35 -11.45 -7.61
C VAL A 217 -10.57 -12.00 -9.02
N SER A 218 -11.25 -11.26 -9.90
CA SER A 218 -11.48 -11.65 -11.29
C SER A 218 -10.18 -11.77 -12.07
N SER A 219 -9.22 -10.85 -11.84
CA SER A 219 -7.91 -10.90 -12.49
C SER A 219 -7.10 -12.12 -12.06
N VAL A 220 -7.15 -12.50 -10.78
CA VAL A 220 -6.52 -13.75 -10.31
C VAL A 220 -7.20 -14.98 -10.92
N ILE A 221 -8.55 -15.01 -10.98
CA ILE A 221 -9.31 -16.07 -11.63
C ILE A 221 -8.92 -16.20 -13.10
N ASP A 222 -8.80 -15.08 -13.81
CA ASP A 222 -8.47 -15.06 -15.23
C ASP A 222 -7.11 -15.71 -15.50
N GLN A 223 -6.10 -15.39 -14.68
CA GLN A 223 -4.78 -16.03 -14.78
C GLN A 223 -4.84 -17.54 -14.51
N LEU A 224 -5.60 -17.97 -13.51
CA LEU A 224 -5.74 -19.39 -13.16
C LEU A 224 -6.58 -20.18 -14.17
N GLU A 225 -7.42 -19.51 -14.96
CA GLU A 225 -8.35 -20.12 -15.92
C GLU A 225 -7.85 -20.05 -17.37
N ASN A 226 -7.16 -18.98 -17.76
CA ASN A 226 -6.85 -18.65 -19.14
C ASN A 226 -5.34 -18.52 -19.46
N ASN A 227 -4.45 -18.48 -18.46
CA ASN A 227 -3.01 -18.44 -18.72
C ASN A 227 -2.52 -19.85 -19.08
N GLU A 228 -2.51 -20.16 -20.39
CA GLU A 228 -2.20 -21.48 -20.91
C GLU A 228 -0.84 -22.01 -20.42
N LYS A 229 0.19 -21.19 -20.50
CA LYS A 229 1.55 -21.55 -20.07
C LYS A 229 1.65 -21.87 -18.57
N LEU A 230 0.96 -21.08 -17.75
CA LEU A 230 0.90 -21.31 -16.32
C LEU A 230 0.15 -22.60 -16.00
N ILE A 231 -0.96 -22.88 -16.70
CA ILE A 231 -1.77 -24.07 -16.50
C ILE A 231 -0.99 -25.31 -16.96
N GLU A 232 -0.38 -25.27 -18.14
CA GLU A 232 0.38 -26.40 -18.72
C GLU A 232 1.55 -26.81 -17.84
N GLU A 233 2.30 -25.85 -17.30
CA GLU A 233 3.50 -26.13 -16.54
C GLU A 233 3.27 -26.39 -15.04
N LEU A 234 2.24 -25.79 -14.43
CA LEU A 234 2.07 -25.73 -12.98
C LEU A 234 0.80 -26.43 -12.46
N CYS A 235 -0.15 -26.78 -13.34
CA CYS A 235 -1.32 -27.55 -12.94
C CYS A 235 -1.04 -29.04 -13.10
N PRO A 236 -1.11 -29.86 -12.04
CA PRO A 236 -0.90 -31.31 -12.18
C PRO A 236 -1.89 -31.94 -13.17
N PRO A 237 -1.46 -32.92 -13.99
CA PRO A 237 -2.33 -33.63 -14.91
C PRO A 237 -3.57 -34.18 -14.21
N GLY A 238 -4.72 -34.08 -14.86
CA GLY A 238 -6.01 -34.49 -14.30
C GLY A 238 -6.59 -33.59 -13.21
N LYS A 239 -5.88 -32.51 -12.86
CA LYS A 239 -6.39 -31.46 -11.99
C LYS A 239 -6.68 -30.20 -12.79
N SER A 240 -7.43 -29.30 -12.21
CA SER A 240 -7.69 -27.97 -12.74
C SER A 240 -7.67 -26.98 -11.59
N PHE A 241 -7.15 -25.79 -11.84
CA PHE A 241 -7.29 -24.70 -10.86
C PHE A 241 -8.76 -24.33 -10.65
N LYS A 242 -9.57 -24.35 -11.72
CA LYS A 242 -11.01 -24.18 -11.62
C LYS A 242 -11.66 -25.46 -11.08
N PRO A 243 -12.43 -25.42 -9.98
CA PRO A 243 -13.09 -26.61 -9.45
C PRO A 243 -14.15 -27.12 -10.41
N THR A 244 -14.36 -28.42 -10.45
CA THR A 244 -15.46 -29.02 -11.20
C THR A 244 -16.82 -28.61 -10.62
N SER A 245 -17.82 -28.46 -11.43
CA SER A 245 -19.20 -28.08 -11.00
C SER A 245 -19.79 -29.01 -9.93
N ARG A 246 -19.32 -30.26 -9.85
CA ARG A 246 -19.73 -31.25 -8.84
C ARG A 246 -19.13 -31.01 -7.46
N ALA A 247 -18.00 -30.24 -7.37
CA ALA A 247 -17.33 -29.99 -6.10
C ALA A 247 -18.08 -29.02 -5.18
N GLY A 248 -19.12 -28.33 -5.67
CA GLY A 248 -19.92 -27.38 -4.88
C GLY A 248 -19.14 -26.16 -4.38
N LYS A 249 -17.91 -25.95 -4.89
CA LYS A 249 -17.01 -24.87 -4.50
C LYS A 249 -17.32 -23.60 -5.30
N ALA A 250 -17.25 -22.44 -4.64
CA ALA A 250 -17.43 -21.14 -5.29
C ALA A 250 -16.30 -20.86 -6.30
N TRP A 251 -16.69 -20.30 -7.46
CA TRP A 251 -15.78 -19.78 -8.47
C TRP A 251 -16.42 -18.53 -9.07
N SER A 252 -16.18 -17.39 -8.45
CA SER A 252 -16.81 -16.13 -8.82
C SER A 252 -15.97 -14.93 -8.37
N GLN A 253 -16.24 -13.76 -8.90
CA GLN A 253 -15.61 -12.49 -8.52
C GLN A 253 -15.78 -12.11 -7.03
N ASN A 254 -16.74 -12.70 -6.32
CA ASN A 254 -16.88 -12.47 -4.87
C ASN A 254 -15.93 -13.34 -4.04
N GLY A 255 -15.40 -14.38 -4.65
CA GLY A 255 -14.45 -15.30 -4.03
C GLY A 255 -14.50 -16.68 -4.68
N PHE A 256 -13.40 -17.40 -4.55
CA PHE A 256 -13.21 -18.70 -5.16
C PHE A 256 -12.39 -19.65 -4.31
N THR A 257 -12.52 -20.94 -4.60
CA THR A 257 -11.67 -21.99 -4.01
C THR A 257 -11.06 -22.79 -5.14
N VAL A 258 -9.74 -22.87 -5.22
CA VAL A 258 -9.04 -23.61 -6.28
C VAL A 258 -9.32 -25.12 -6.21
N GLY A 259 -9.41 -25.75 -7.39
CA GLY A 259 -9.62 -27.19 -7.53
C GLY A 259 -8.42 -28.01 -7.04
N THR A 260 -7.22 -27.45 -7.04
CA THR A 260 -5.98 -28.07 -6.59
C THR A 260 -5.81 -28.12 -5.07
N ARG A 261 -6.72 -27.52 -4.29
CA ARG A 261 -6.68 -27.56 -2.81
C ARG A 261 -6.59 -28.99 -2.30
N THR A 262 -5.61 -29.25 -1.44
CA THR A 262 -5.30 -30.61 -0.92
C THR A 262 -5.95 -30.90 0.42
N VAL A 263 -6.10 -29.88 1.28
CA VAL A 263 -6.68 -30.06 2.62
C VAL A 263 -8.20 -29.96 2.55
N THR A 264 -8.88 -31.04 2.97
CA THR A 264 -10.33 -31.04 3.18
C THR A 264 -10.69 -30.45 4.52
N GLY A 265 -11.80 -29.76 4.62
CA GLY A 265 -12.25 -29.14 5.89
C GLY A 265 -11.92 -27.67 6.07
N ILE A 266 -11.09 -27.07 5.22
CA ILE A 266 -10.93 -25.62 5.18
C ILE A 266 -12.23 -24.99 4.67
N LYS A 267 -12.92 -24.27 5.54
CA LYS A 267 -14.21 -23.63 5.24
C LYS A 267 -14.07 -22.36 4.41
N SER A 268 -13.00 -21.58 4.70
CA SER A 268 -12.74 -20.33 3.99
C SER A 268 -12.28 -20.57 2.55
N PRO A 269 -12.74 -19.77 1.57
CA PRO A 269 -12.27 -19.84 0.19
C PRO A 269 -10.76 -19.59 0.07
N THR A 270 -10.19 -19.89 -1.10
CA THR A 270 -8.78 -19.57 -1.41
C THR A 270 -8.57 -18.05 -1.47
N MET A 271 -9.48 -17.33 -2.11
CA MET A 271 -9.45 -15.87 -2.15
C MET A 271 -10.87 -15.31 -2.08
N VAL A 272 -11.03 -14.20 -1.36
CA VAL A 272 -12.27 -13.44 -1.22
C VAL A 272 -11.98 -11.98 -1.35
N GLY A 273 -12.79 -11.27 -2.15
CA GLY A 273 -12.76 -9.82 -2.28
C GLY A 273 -13.86 -9.15 -1.47
N ILE A 274 -13.53 -8.10 -0.75
CA ILE A 274 -14.47 -7.22 -0.05
C ILE A 274 -14.08 -5.76 -0.26
N GLY A 275 -15.07 -4.89 -0.31
CA GLY A 275 -14.83 -3.45 -0.26
C GLY A 275 -14.67 -2.94 1.16
N ARG A 276 -14.02 -1.79 1.34
CA ARG A 276 -13.97 -1.04 2.58
C ARG A 276 -15.39 -0.84 3.14
N GLY A 277 -15.54 -0.97 4.45
CA GLY A 277 -16.86 -0.94 5.12
C GLY A 277 -17.67 -2.23 4.98
N GLY A 278 -17.19 -3.19 4.20
CA GLY A 278 -17.87 -4.48 3.99
C GLY A 278 -17.89 -5.36 5.25
N LYS A 279 -18.88 -6.25 5.31
CA LYS A 279 -19.00 -7.22 6.43
C LYS A 279 -18.08 -8.41 6.19
N ILE A 280 -17.25 -8.72 7.18
CA ILE A 280 -16.36 -9.88 7.19
C ILE A 280 -16.96 -10.91 8.15
N LEU A 281 -17.74 -11.85 7.65
CA LEU A 281 -18.38 -12.87 8.48
C LEU A 281 -17.48 -14.11 8.58
N SER A 282 -17.05 -14.45 9.81
CA SER A 282 -16.46 -15.74 10.24
C SER A 282 -15.54 -16.41 9.20
N ARG A 283 -14.57 -15.68 8.69
CA ARG A 283 -13.59 -16.19 7.70
C ARG A 283 -12.20 -16.09 8.27
N ASP A 284 -11.56 -17.24 8.43
CA ASP A 284 -10.13 -17.28 8.72
C ASP A 284 -9.35 -16.95 7.46
N CYS A 285 -8.26 -16.22 7.61
CA CYS A 285 -7.34 -15.90 6.52
C CYS A 285 -5.89 -16.02 7.00
N ASP A 286 -5.02 -16.41 6.07
CA ASP A 286 -3.57 -16.47 6.31
C ASP A 286 -2.94 -15.13 5.96
N ILE A 287 -3.52 -14.43 4.99
CA ILE A 287 -3.04 -13.15 4.49
C ILE A 287 -4.22 -12.22 4.25
N ILE A 288 -4.12 -11.01 4.76
CA ILE A 288 -4.99 -9.87 4.44
C ILE A 288 -4.22 -8.92 3.55
N ILE A 289 -4.71 -8.67 2.34
CA ILE A 289 -4.15 -7.69 1.40
C ILE A 289 -5.15 -6.54 1.27
N ALA A 290 -4.75 -5.36 1.71
CA ALA A 290 -5.53 -4.13 1.58
C ALA A 290 -4.90 -3.24 0.51
N ASP A 291 -5.57 -3.12 -0.64
CA ASP A 291 -5.09 -2.42 -1.83
C ASP A 291 -5.90 -1.14 -2.06
N ASP A 292 -5.20 0.00 -2.07
CA ASP A 292 -5.77 1.35 -2.25
C ASP A 292 -7.10 1.53 -1.48
N LEU A 293 -7.04 1.34 -0.13
CA LEU A 293 -8.22 1.42 0.75
C LEU A 293 -8.89 2.78 0.75
N GLU A 294 -8.14 3.84 0.61
CA GLU A 294 -8.62 5.21 0.63
C GLU A 294 -8.33 5.89 -0.69
N ASP A 295 -9.30 6.67 -1.13
CA ASP A 295 -9.23 7.57 -2.26
C ASP A 295 -9.56 9.00 -1.81
N HIS A 296 -9.40 9.98 -2.69
CA HIS A 296 -9.70 11.38 -2.39
C HIS A 296 -11.14 11.57 -1.91
N SER A 297 -12.11 10.89 -2.53
CA SER A 297 -13.54 11.05 -2.18
C SER A 297 -13.84 10.54 -0.77
N SER A 298 -13.18 9.47 -0.36
CA SER A 298 -13.36 8.85 0.95
C SER A 298 -12.68 9.60 2.09
N THR A 299 -11.69 10.44 1.77
CA THR A 299 -10.90 11.17 2.76
C THR A 299 -11.29 12.64 2.92
N MET A 300 -12.12 13.20 2.02
CA MET A 300 -12.55 14.60 2.08
C MET A 300 -13.26 14.95 3.39
N GLN A 301 -14.19 14.10 3.85
CA GLN A 301 -15.00 14.40 5.02
C GLN A 301 -14.44 13.74 6.29
N PRO A 302 -14.31 14.47 7.42
CA PRO A 302 -13.84 13.90 8.69
C PRO A 302 -14.62 12.67 9.15
N ALA A 303 -15.95 12.68 8.99
CA ALA A 303 -16.80 11.55 9.33
C ALA A 303 -16.50 10.28 8.51
N SER A 304 -16.14 10.43 7.23
CA SER A 304 -15.78 9.31 6.37
C SER A 304 -14.44 8.69 6.81
N ARG A 305 -13.44 9.50 7.15
CA ARG A 305 -12.17 9.04 7.68
C ARG A 305 -12.35 8.29 9.00
N GLU A 306 -13.17 8.84 9.92
CA GLU A 306 -13.47 8.18 11.18
C GLU A 306 -14.20 6.84 11.01
N ASN A 307 -15.15 6.77 10.07
CA ASN A 307 -15.83 5.51 9.73
C ASN A 307 -14.83 4.48 9.18
N THR A 308 -13.86 4.88 8.37
CA THR A 308 -12.82 3.99 7.86
C THR A 308 -11.95 3.48 9.01
N ARG A 309 -11.51 4.34 9.93
CA ARG A 309 -10.73 3.96 11.11
C ARG A 309 -11.49 3.00 12.04
N THR A 310 -12.75 3.32 12.29
CA THR A 310 -13.62 2.47 13.13
C THR A 310 -13.79 1.10 12.50
N TRP A 311 -14.11 1.03 11.22
CA TRP A 311 -14.24 -0.24 10.50
C TRP A 311 -12.92 -1.01 10.45
N TRP A 312 -11.81 -0.33 10.21
CA TRP A 312 -10.47 -0.90 10.26
C TRP A 312 -10.20 -1.58 11.59
N THR A 313 -10.39 -0.86 12.68
CA THR A 313 -10.07 -1.34 14.03
C THR A 313 -11.03 -2.44 14.49
N THR A 314 -12.34 -2.25 14.30
CA THR A 314 -13.35 -3.15 14.85
C THR A 314 -13.65 -4.35 13.96
N THR A 315 -13.50 -4.22 12.66
CA THR A 315 -13.92 -5.25 11.70
C THR A 315 -12.75 -5.93 11.02
N LEU A 316 -11.83 -5.19 10.40
CA LEU A 316 -10.74 -5.81 9.64
C LEU A 316 -9.62 -6.31 10.55
N SER A 317 -9.12 -5.46 11.46
CA SER A 317 -8.03 -5.85 12.38
C SER A 317 -8.42 -6.99 13.31
N SER A 318 -9.72 -7.12 13.66
CA SER A 318 -10.23 -8.24 14.44
C SER A 318 -10.17 -9.61 13.73
N ARG A 319 -9.81 -9.64 12.43
CA ARG A 319 -9.61 -10.89 11.66
C ARG A 319 -8.16 -11.37 11.67
N LYS A 320 -7.26 -10.55 12.18
CA LYS A 320 -5.85 -10.93 12.31
C LYS A 320 -5.70 -11.89 13.47
N GLU A 321 -5.26 -13.10 13.14
CA GLU A 321 -4.77 -14.09 14.10
C GLU A 321 -3.24 -13.94 14.23
N GLU A 322 -2.61 -14.64 15.17
CA GLU A 322 -1.17 -14.56 15.42
C GLU A 322 -0.33 -14.84 14.16
N HIS A 323 -0.77 -15.80 13.36
CA HIS A 323 -0.10 -16.22 12.11
C HIS A 323 -0.57 -15.45 10.86
N THR A 324 -1.55 -14.55 10.99
CA THR A 324 -2.08 -13.82 9.84
C THR A 324 -1.20 -12.64 9.50
N ALA A 325 -0.64 -12.61 8.29
CA ALA A 325 0.03 -11.43 7.76
C ALA A 325 -0.98 -10.38 7.30
N MET A 326 -0.70 -9.10 7.57
CA MET A 326 -1.50 -7.98 7.10
C MET A 326 -0.66 -7.06 6.23
N VAL A 327 -1.00 -6.98 4.95
CA VAL A 327 -0.29 -6.17 3.95
C VAL A 327 -1.20 -5.03 3.51
N VAL A 328 -0.75 -3.81 3.69
CA VAL A 328 -1.42 -2.60 3.20
C VAL A 328 -0.57 -1.98 2.11
N ILE A 329 -1.16 -1.70 0.96
CA ILE A 329 -0.49 -0.95 -0.10
C ILE A 329 -1.40 0.17 -0.59
N GLY A 330 -0.84 1.35 -0.81
CA GLY A 330 -1.63 2.50 -1.25
C GLY A 330 -0.78 3.72 -1.53
N SER A 331 -1.45 4.86 -1.68
CA SER A 331 -0.85 6.20 -1.75
C SER A 331 -1.59 7.15 -0.82
N ARG A 332 -0.90 8.17 -0.28
CA ARG A 332 -1.51 9.15 0.61
C ARG A 332 -2.61 9.92 -0.11
N GLN A 333 -3.71 10.18 0.60
CA GLN A 333 -4.88 10.88 0.07
C GLN A 333 -5.28 12.08 0.92
N HIS A 334 -4.86 12.10 2.18
CA HIS A 334 -5.14 13.18 3.12
C HIS A 334 -4.14 13.12 4.28
N TYR A 335 -3.89 14.25 4.95
CA TYR A 335 -2.99 14.27 6.11
C TYR A 335 -3.49 13.42 7.29
N ASP A 336 -4.82 13.30 7.44
CA ASP A 336 -5.51 12.52 8.47
C ASP A 336 -6.19 11.28 7.84
N ASP A 337 -5.54 10.62 6.88
CA ASP A 337 -5.99 9.36 6.31
C ASP A 337 -5.66 8.17 7.23
N LEU A 338 -6.19 6.99 6.94
CA LEU A 338 -5.89 5.77 7.69
C LEU A 338 -4.39 5.49 7.71
N TYR A 339 -3.69 5.75 6.59
CA TYR A 339 -2.27 5.49 6.48
C TYR A 339 -1.43 6.32 7.46
N SER A 340 -1.85 7.56 7.80
CA SER A 340 -1.21 8.37 8.85
C SER A 340 -1.22 7.66 10.19
N HIS A 341 -2.37 7.09 10.56
CA HIS A 341 -2.51 6.38 11.84
C HIS A 341 -1.73 5.07 11.89
N LEU A 342 -1.58 4.40 10.74
CA LEU A 342 -0.75 3.20 10.63
C LEU A 342 0.75 3.54 10.67
N LEU A 343 1.17 4.67 10.10
CA LEU A 343 2.55 5.16 10.16
C LEU A 343 3.00 5.46 11.59
N ASP A 344 2.09 5.95 12.43
CA ASP A 344 2.37 6.27 13.83
C ASP A 344 2.41 5.03 14.75
N ASN A 345 2.06 3.86 14.23
CA ASN A 345 2.00 2.61 14.99
C ASN A 345 3.28 1.78 14.78
N GLU A 346 4.07 1.64 15.83
CA GLU A 346 5.37 0.93 15.82
C GLU A 346 5.26 -0.56 15.44
N SER A 347 4.05 -1.17 15.49
CA SER A 347 3.86 -2.55 15.07
C SER A 347 3.85 -2.74 13.55
N TRP A 348 3.84 -1.66 12.78
CA TRP A 348 3.86 -1.69 11.31
C TRP A 348 5.28 -1.51 10.77
N HIS A 349 5.72 -2.49 9.98
CA HIS A 349 6.86 -2.28 9.10
C HIS A 349 6.41 -1.43 7.92
N THR A 350 7.12 -0.34 7.62
CA THR A 350 6.66 0.63 6.63
C THR A 350 7.72 0.89 5.57
N ILE A 351 7.28 0.93 4.32
CA ILE A 351 8.07 1.41 3.18
C ILE A 351 7.30 2.58 2.58
N VAL A 352 7.95 3.73 2.46
CA VAL A 352 7.38 4.91 1.81
C VAL A 352 8.28 5.26 0.63
N GLU A 353 7.70 5.20 -0.57
CA GLU A 353 8.39 5.51 -1.82
C GLU A 353 7.94 6.86 -2.35
N GLU A 354 8.89 7.64 -2.83
CA GLU A 354 8.66 8.90 -3.55
C GLU A 354 8.83 8.67 -5.04
N ALA A 355 8.07 9.35 -5.91
CA ALA A 355 8.18 9.20 -7.36
C ALA A 355 9.55 9.63 -7.90
N HIS A 356 10.19 10.55 -7.19
CA HIS A 356 11.59 10.97 -7.40
C HIS A 356 12.19 11.45 -6.08
N ASP A 357 13.51 11.35 -5.97
CA ASP A 357 14.26 11.86 -4.83
C ASP A 357 14.15 13.39 -4.77
N THR A 358 13.53 13.89 -3.71
CA THR A 358 13.37 15.33 -3.44
C THR A 358 14.68 16.02 -3.06
N GLY A 359 15.71 15.26 -2.69
CA GLY A 359 17.07 15.75 -2.46
C GLY A 359 17.91 15.93 -3.74
N CYS A 360 17.37 15.57 -4.91
CA CYS A 360 18.06 15.74 -6.19
C CYS A 360 18.37 17.21 -6.48
N LEU A 361 19.64 17.50 -6.76
CA LEU A 361 20.14 18.84 -7.04
C LEU A 361 20.21 19.18 -8.53
N LEU A 362 19.85 18.22 -9.39
CA LEU A 362 19.83 18.44 -10.85
C LEU A 362 18.78 19.49 -11.22
N PRO A 363 19.04 20.31 -12.27
CA PRO A 363 18.10 21.33 -12.69
C PRO A 363 16.79 20.74 -13.22
N ASP A 364 15.67 21.25 -12.78
CA ASP A 364 14.32 20.76 -13.17
C ASP A 364 14.03 20.75 -14.69
N TRP A 365 14.80 21.47 -15.48
CA TRP A 365 14.64 21.52 -16.93
C TRP A 365 15.39 20.40 -17.69
N ASP A 366 16.33 19.71 -17.05
CA ASP A 366 17.14 18.65 -17.68
C ASP A 366 16.57 17.26 -17.38
N ASN A 367 15.61 16.84 -18.21
CA ASN A 367 14.91 15.58 -18.00
C ASN A 367 15.79 14.32 -18.13
N GLU A 368 16.86 14.38 -18.94
CA GLU A 368 17.68 13.21 -19.26
C GLU A 368 18.61 12.84 -18.08
N GLN A 369 19.01 13.82 -17.29
CA GLN A 369 19.88 13.59 -16.13
C GLN A 369 19.14 13.03 -14.92
N HIS A 370 17.82 13.15 -14.86
CA HIS A 370 17.00 12.71 -13.71
C HIS A 370 16.69 11.19 -13.66
N VAL A 371 17.37 10.38 -14.43
CA VAL A 371 17.11 8.91 -14.46
C VAL A 371 17.35 8.27 -13.10
N ASP A 372 18.46 8.64 -12.45
CA ASP A 372 18.89 8.00 -11.19
C ASP A 372 18.09 8.49 -9.96
N CYS A 373 17.47 9.68 -10.03
CA CYS A 373 16.66 10.19 -8.94
C CYS A 373 15.19 9.73 -9.00
N MET A 374 14.78 9.08 -10.09
CA MET A 374 13.41 8.62 -10.26
C MET A 374 13.22 7.19 -9.73
N LEU A 375 12.09 6.93 -9.07
CA LEU A 375 11.73 5.59 -8.62
C LEU A 375 11.56 4.60 -9.79
N TRP A 376 10.95 5.05 -10.89
CA TRP A 376 10.76 4.21 -12.08
C TRP A 376 10.92 5.01 -13.38
N PRO A 377 12.16 5.29 -13.80
CA PRO A 377 12.43 6.10 -15.00
C PRO A 377 11.91 5.46 -16.31
N GLY A 378 11.86 4.12 -16.39
CA GLY A 378 11.31 3.40 -17.53
C GLY A 378 9.79 3.57 -17.70
N LYS A 379 9.06 3.96 -16.65
CA LYS A 379 7.60 4.10 -16.67
C LYS A 379 7.13 5.52 -17.00
N ARG A 380 7.84 6.53 -16.47
CA ARG A 380 7.50 7.96 -16.62
C ARG A 380 8.77 8.78 -16.74
N THR A 381 8.69 9.90 -17.45
CA THR A 381 9.78 10.87 -17.52
C THR A 381 9.71 11.86 -16.35
N TYR A 382 10.84 12.43 -15.98
CA TYR A 382 10.88 13.49 -14.97
C TYR A 382 10.01 14.69 -15.37
N LYS A 383 10.04 15.07 -16.67
CA LYS A 383 9.14 16.11 -17.21
C LYS A 383 7.68 15.82 -16.91
N TRP A 384 7.23 14.58 -17.09
CA TRP A 384 5.84 14.20 -16.78
C TRP A 384 5.49 14.42 -15.30
N LEU A 385 6.42 14.13 -14.40
CA LEU A 385 6.24 14.41 -12.97
C LEU A 385 6.18 15.91 -12.70
N MET A 386 7.04 16.71 -13.29
CA MET A 386 7.06 18.17 -13.11
C MET A 386 5.83 18.85 -13.71
N ASP A 387 5.31 18.37 -14.83
CA ASP A 387 4.04 18.84 -15.39
C ASP A 387 2.87 18.60 -14.43
N ARG A 388 2.88 17.49 -13.68
CA ARG A 388 1.91 17.23 -12.59
C ARG A 388 2.10 18.17 -11.40
N LYS A 389 3.33 18.41 -10.98
CA LYS A 389 3.68 19.31 -9.88
C LYS A 389 3.29 20.76 -10.17
N SER A 390 3.49 21.22 -11.40
CA SER A 390 3.13 22.59 -11.82
C SER A 390 1.62 22.81 -11.91
N GLY A 391 0.82 21.75 -11.95
CA GLY A 391 -0.62 21.84 -12.13
C GLY A 391 -1.07 22.21 -13.57
N ALA A 392 -0.15 22.15 -14.53
CA ALA A 392 -0.45 22.49 -15.93
C ALA A 392 -1.58 21.63 -16.53
N GLU A 393 -1.75 20.42 -16.05
CA GLU A 393 -2.79 19.46 -16.48
C GLU A 393 -3.84 19.14 -15.40
N THR A 394 -3.69 19.64 -14.17
CA THR A 394 -4.54 19.29 -13.04
C THR A 394 -4.85 20.51 -12.17
N THR A 395 -6.04 20.59 -11.62
CA THR A 395 -6.48 21.69 -10.75
C THR A 395 -5.85 21.68 -9.34
N GLY A 396 -5.06 20.68 -8.98
CA GLY A 396 -4.58 20.47 -7.62
C GLY A 396 -3.15 20.93 -7.32
N GLY A 397 -2.37 21.20 -8.36
CA GLY A 397 -1.02 21.74 -8.23
C GLY A 397 -0.10 20.98 -7.27
N ARG A 398 0.82 21.72 -6.68
CA ARG A 398 1.93 21.22 -5.85
C ARG A 398 1.49 20.38 -4.64
N ALA A 399 0.46 20.80 -3.90
CA ALA A 399 0.04 20.11 -2.68
C ALA A 399 -0.47 18.68 -2.96
N ILE A 400 -1.26 18.52 -4.03
CA ILE A 400 -1.71 17.18 -4.47
C ILE A 400 -0.53 16.35 -4.98
N TYR A 401 0.42 16.97 -5.70
CA TYR A 401 1.61 16.28 -6.15
C TYR A 401 2.43 15.73 -4.97
N GLU A 402 2.73 16.57 -3.97
CA GLU A 402 3.48 16.18 -2.78
C GLU A 402 2.76 15.05 -2.02
N MET A 403 1.45 15.16 -1.85
CA MET A 403 0.65 14.17 -1.16
C MET A 403 0.64 12.83 -1.89
N VAL A 404 0.35 12.83 -3.18
CA VAL A 404 0.03 11.61 -3.94
C VAL A 404 1.29 10.98 -4.56
N TYR A 405 2.23 11.81 -5.05
CA TYR A 405 3.44 11.29 -5.74
C TYR A 405 4.67 11.20 -4.82
N LEU A 406 4.71 12.00 -3.77
CA LEU A 406 5.79 11.91 -2.78
C LEU A 406 5.34 11.25 -1.47
N ASN A 407 4.07 10.87 -1.38
CA ASN A 407 3.43 10.31 -0.19
C ASN A 407 3.56 11.21 1.06
N VAL A 408 3.62 12.53 0.83
CA VAL A 408 3.73 13.56 1.85
C VAL A 408 2.41 14.30 1.96
N ALA A 409 1.59 13.95 2.93
CA ALA A 409 0.31 14.60 3.17
C ALA A 409 0.44 15.69 4.23
N MET A 410 0.17 16.93 3.83
CA MET A 410 0.14 18.11 4.70
C MET A 410 -1.30 18.58 4.92
N PRO A 411 -1.63 19.08 6.11
CA PRO A 411 -2.93 19.73 6.34
C PRO A 411 -3.10 20.95 5.43
N ASP A 412 -4.27 21.08 4.79
CA ASP A 412 -4.60 22.25 3.99
C ASP A 412 -4.46 23.52 4.81
N GLY A 413 -3.67 24.48 4.31
CA GLY A 413 -3.42 25.76 4.97
C GLY A 413 -2.47 25.71 6.17
N MET A 414 -1.80 24.59 6.46
CA MET A 414 -0.92 24.42 7.63
C MET A 414 0.57 24.27 7.30
N ALA A 415 1.02 24.50 6.08
CA ALA A 415 2.45 24.67 5.82
C ALA A 415 2.93 25.92 6.59
N LEU A 416 3.69 25.68 7.68
CA LEU A 416 4.19 26.77 8.52
C LEU A 416 5.19 27.66 7.78
N PHE A 417 5.92 27.05 6.83
CA PHE A 417 6.96 27.72 6.07
C PHE A 417 6.66 27.57 4.58
N ASP A 418 6.53 28.70 3.90
CA ASP A 418 6.34 28.71 2.46
C ASP A 418 7.67 28.44 1.76
N SER A 419 7.66 27.52 0.79
CA SER A 419 8.86 27.17 0.02
C SER A 419 9.41 28.34 -0.78
N VAL A 420 8.54 29.23 -1.29
CA VAL A 420 8.96 30.42 -2.05
C VAL A 420 9.63 31.43 -1.13
N GLU A 421 9.08 31.62 0.09
CA GLU A 421 9.69 32.48 1.11
C GLU A 421 11.11 31.97 1.47
N ILE A 422 11.28 30.65 1.70
CA ILE A 422 12.59 30.05 1.98
C ILE A 422 13.54 30.23 0.81
N GLU A 423 13.10 29.95 -0.42
CA GLU A 423 13.95 30.11 -1.62
C GLU A 423 14.38 31.55 -1.86
N SER A 424 13.53 32.53 -1.51
CA SER A 424 13.86 33.95 -1.60
C SER A 424 14.99 34.38 -0.64
N CYS A 425 15.29 33.55 0.37
CA CYS A 425 16.38 33.75 1.32
C CYS A 425 17.73 33.16 0.88
N ARG A 426 17.80 32.50 -0.29
CA ARG A 426 19.04 31.93 -0.84
C ARG A 426 19.99 33.04 -1.25
N ASP A 427 21.26 32.89 -0.82
CA ASP A 427 22.34 33.82 -1.13
C ASP A 427 23.36 33.12 -2.04
N GLN A 428 23.26 33.40 -3.32
CA GLN A 428 24.13 32.84 -4.38
C GLN A 428 25.60 33.28 -4.26
N SER A 429 25.90 34.27 -3.42
CA SER A 429 27.25 34.77 -3.22
C SER A 429 28.01 34.14 -2.06
N ARG A 430 27.29 33.32 -1.21
CA ARG A 430 27.87 32.71 -0.01
C ARG A 430 27.93 31.19 -0.12
N ASP A 431 29.00 30.61 0.33
CA ASP A 431 29.17 29.17 0.52
C ASP A 431 29.00 28.80 1.99
N ILE A 432 28.87 27.47 2.25
CA ILE A 432 28.81 26.93 3.61
C ILE A 432 30.10 27.26 4.37
N GLY A 433 29.96 27.59 5.64
CA GLY A 433 31.10 27.97 6.48
C GLY A 433 31.58 29.42 6.33
N HIS A 434 31.02 30.18 5.38
CA HIS A 434 31.36 31.62 5.27
C HIS A 434 30.70 32.41 6.40
N ILE A 435 31.51 33.11 7.19
CA ILE A 435 31.08 33.92 8.32
C ILE A 435 31.14 35.39 7.92
N PRO A 436 30.00 36.10 7.79
CA PRO A 436 29.98 37.54 7.59
C PRO A 436 30.65 38.28 8.77
N SER A 437 31.24 39.44 8.49
CA SER A 437 31.86 40.25 9.55
C SER A 437 30.86 40.78 10.57
N GLY A 438 31.22 40.80 11.84
CA GLY A 438 30.40 41.37 12.90
C GLY A 438 29.25 40.49 13.41
N VAL A 439 29.15 39.28 12.94
CA VAL A 439 28.10 38.34 13.43
C VAL A 439 28.54 37.62 14.71
N ARG A 440 27.54 37.38 15.58
CA ARG A 440 27.70 36.50 16.75
C ARG A 440 27.26 35.08 16.38
N LEU A 441 28.16 34.12 16.62
CA LEU A 441 27.92 32.71 16.33
C LEU A 441 27.21 32.03 17.50
N ILE A 442 26.12 31.33 17.20
CA ILE A 442 25.31 30.57 18.17
C ILE A 442 24.84 29.28 17.48
N ALA A 443 25.16 28.12 18.08
CA ALA A 443 24.71 26.87 17.57
C ALA A 443 23.60 26.25 18.42
N GLY A 444 22.66 25.55 17.79
CA GLY A 444 21.72 24.64 18.41
C GLY A 444 22.14 23.19 18.19
N LEU A 445 21.89 22.35 19.17
CA LEU A 445 22.11 20.91 19.11
C LEU A 445 20.84 20.19 19.54
N ASP A 446 20.31 19.37 18.64
CA ASP A 446 19.25 18.40 18.90
C ASP A 446 19.87 17.00 18.97
N PRO A 447 20.17 16.51 20.19
CA PRO A 447 20.89 15.26 20.33
C PRO A 447 19.94 14.05 20.33
N ALA A 448 20.39 12.95 19.71
CA ALA A 448 19.68 11.68 19.70
C ALA A 448 20.57 10.52 20.13
N SER A 449 20.00 9.59 20.92
CA SER A 449 20.66 8.32 21.28
C SER A 449 20.48 7.26 20.20
N THR A 450 19.30 7.24 19.61
CA THR A 450 18.90 6.43 18.45
C THR A 450 18.16 7.35 17.49
N GLY A 451 18.49 7.31 16.21
CA GLY A 451 17.91 8.24 15.24
C GLY A 451 18.92 9.30 14.80
N TYR A 452 18.42 10.41 14.29
CA TYR A 452 19.29 11.48 13.77
C TYR A 452 19.58 12.55 14.82
N GLN A 453 20.86 12.86 14.94
CA GLN A 453 21.36 13.99 15.70
C GLN A 453 21.58 15.17 14.75
N ALA A 454 21.10 16.36 15.13
CA ALA A 454 21.23 17.56 14.32
C ALA A 454 21.93 18.67 15.08
N ALA A 455 22.78 19.39 14.37
CA ALA A 455 23.36 20.64 14.82
C ALA A 455 23.17 21.73 13.78
N PHE A 456 22.89 22.97 14.21
CA PHE A 456 22.66 24.09 13.31
C PHE A 456 23.37 25.35 13.82
N LEU A 457 24.19 25.98 12.96
CA LEU A 457 24.98 27.13 13.31
C LEU A 457 24.45 28.42 12.67
N TRP A 458 24.01 29.35 13.50
CA TRP A 458 23.63 30.70 13.10
C TRP A 458 24.72 31.72 13.34
N GLY A 459 24.90 32.64 12.39
CA GLY A 459 25.53 33.93 12.60
C GLY A 459 24.46 35.01 12.75
N TYR A 460 24.38 35.68 13.89
CA TYR A 460 23.42 36.75 14.13
C TYR A 460 24.11 38.10 14.06
N ASP A 461 23.70 38.94 13.11
CA ASP A 461 24.09 40.36 13.02
C ASP A 461 23.14 41.23 13.84
N GLN A 462 23.59 41.66 14.97
CA GLN A 462 22.81 42.51 15.86
C GLN A 462 22.51 43.88 15.26
N SER A 463 23.31 44.37 14.31
CA SER A 463 23.16 45.71 13.70
C SER A 463 22.00 45.71 12.69
N SER A 464 21.90 44.74 11.83
CA SER A 464 20.88 44.63 10.80
C SER A 464 19.70 43.71 11.20
N ASN A 465 19.77 43.05 12.34
CA ASN A 465 18.84 42.01 12.80
C ASN A 465 18.75 40.81 11.84
N LYS A 466 19.82 40.57 11.08
CA LYS A 466 19.87 39.52 10.08
C LYS A 466 20.52 38.25 10.61
N MET A 467 20.01 37.12 10.21
CA MET A 467 20.50 35.81 10.56
C MET A 467 21.12 35.11 9.35
N TYR A 468 22.29 34.57 9.53
CA TYR A 468 23.03 33.87 8.48
C TYR A 468 23.20 32.41 8.88
N MET A 469 22.67 31.50 8.05
CA MET A 469 23.06 30.10 8.18
C MET A 469 24.55 29.98 7.84
N ILE A 470 25.34 29.44 8.76
CA ILE A 470 26.77 29.24 8.58
C ILE A 470 27.08 27.79 8.26
N ASP A 471 26.55 26.84 9.05
CA ASP A 471 26.73 25.41 8.82
C ASP A 471 25.60 24.61 9.47
N MET A 472 25.50 23.35 9.11
CA MET A 472 24.62 22.38 9.76
C MET A 472 25.20 20.96 9.66
N GLU A 473 24.82 20.10 10.60
CA GLU A 473 25.09 18.66 10.59
C GLU A 473 23.80 17.89 10.88
N ASN A 474 23.59 16.82 10.13
CA ASN A 474 22.46 15.91 10.35
C ASN A 474 22.91 14.47 10.11
N SER A 475 23.19 13.73 11.16
CA SER A 475 23.83 12.43 11.08
C SER A 475 23.10 11.37 11.89
N LEU A 476 23.05 10.15 11.37
CA LEU A 476 22.38 9.00 12.02
C LEU A 476 23.23 8.47 13.18
N GLY A 477 22.60 8.32 14.34
CA GLY A 477 23.20 7.72 15.53
C GLY A 477 24.18 8.65 16.25
N GLY A 478 24.86 8.12 17.24
CA GLY A 478 26.07 8.72 17.78
C GLY A 478 26.04 9.20 19.22
N GLY A 479 24.94 9.64 19.75
CA GLY A 479 24.86 10.10 21.16
C GLY A 479 25.97 11.08 21.56
N ILE A 480 26.48 10.94 22.80
CA ILE A 480 27.48 11.81 23.41
C ILE A 480 28.80 11.89 22.61
N PRO A 481 29.39 10.77 22.13
CA PRO A 481 30.66 10.85 21.37
C PRO A 481 30.56 11.70 20.12
N GLN A 482 29.46 11.60 19.39
CA GLN A 482 29.26 12.36 18.15
C GLN A 482 28.95 13.83 18.45
N ALA A 483 28.15 14.13 19.48
CA ALA A 483 27.92 15.49 19.92
C ALA A 483 29.26 16.20 20.26
N LEU A 484 30.12 15.52 21.00
CA LEU A 484 31.45 16.03 21.32
C LEU A 484 32.32 16.18 20.06
N ALA A 485 32.23 15.26 19.10
CA ALA A 485 32.99 15.37 17.86
C ALA A 485 32.54 16.60 17.04
N ILE A 486 31.24 16.85 16.90
CA ILE A 486 30.70 18.04 16.24
C ILE A 486 31.17 19.31 16.96
N MET A 487 31.08 19.37 18.29
CA MET A 487 31.51 20.50 19.08
C MET A 487 33.00 20.81 18.88
N LYS A 488 33.86 19.78 18.88
CA LYS A 488 35.31 19.93 18.63
C LYS A 488 35.57 20.43 17.21
N THR A 489 34.90 19.87 16.20
CA THR A 489 35.07 20.27 14.81
C THR A 489 34.65 21.73 14.61
N TRP A 490 33.51 22.14 15.14
CA TRP A 490 33.01 23.51 14.98
C TRP A 490 33.79 24.52 15.85
N PHE A 491 34.31 24.11 16.99
CA PHE A 491 35.27 24.95 17.74
C PHE A 491 36.53 25.22 16.92
N THR A 492 37.11 24.19 16.33
CA THR A 492 38.31 24.31 15.49
C THR A 492 38.06 25.15 14.24
N LYS A 493 36.92 24.90 13.55
CA LYS A 493 36.58 25.53 12.25
C LYS A 493 36.11 26.98 12.42
N TYR A 494 35.33 27.26 13.46
CA TYR A 494 34.59 28.51 13.61
C TYR A 494 34.89 29.28 14.88
N ASN A 495 35.72 28.75 15.76
CA ASN A 495 35.94 29.26 17.12
C ASN A 495 34.62 29.47 17.88
N LEU A 496 33.70 28.50 17.71
CA LEU A 496 32.37 28.59 18.26
C LEU A 496 32.37 28.41 19.76
N ALA A 497 31.87 29.41 20.49
CA ALA A 497 31.85 29.43 21.95
C ALA A 497 30.45 29.41 22.58
N HIS A 498 29.38 29.33 21.82
CA HIS A 498 28.01 29.32 22.37
C HIS A 498 27.15 28.22 21.76
N TRP A 499 26.68 27.26 22.59
CA TRP A 499 25.81 26.18 22.23
C TRP A 499 24.51 26.19 23.03
N VAL A 500 23.40 26.02 22.37
CA VAL A 500 22.06 25.80 22.96
C VAL A 500 21.67 24.34 22.72
N ILE A 501 21.55 23.59 23.81
CA ILE A 501 21.34 22.13 23.76
C ILE A 501 19.99 21.80 24.35
N GLU A 502 19.22 20.93 23.68
CA GLU A 502 17.98 20.44 24.25
C GLU A 502 18.17 19.65 25.54
N GLU A 503 17.28 19.82 26.53
CA GLU A 503 17.37 19.21 27.85
C GLU A 503 16.20 18.27 28.20
N ASN A 504 15.56 17.65 27.24
CA ASN A 504 14.49 16.72 27.50
C ASN A 504 15.02 15.26 27.67
N GLY A 505 14.66 14.61 28.78
CA GLY A 505 14.98 13.18 28.97
C GLY A 505 16.49 12.86 28.87
N PHE A 506 16.85 11.99 27.92
CA PHE A 506 18.24 11.58 27.65
C PHE A 506 19.16 12.75 27.27
N GLN A 507 18.63 13.76 26.62
CA GLN A 507 19.38 14.91 26.12
C GLN A 507 19.98 15.75 27.27
N ARG A 508 19.38 15.73 28.46
CA ARG A 508 19.98 16.32 29.68
C ARG A 508 21.34 15.67 30.03
N ALA A 509 21.49 14.38 29.74
CA ALA A 509 22.72 13.64 30.00
C ALA A 509 23.91 14.19 29.16
N ILE A 510 23.67 14.70 27.96
CA ILE A 510 24.68 15.24 27.07
C ILE A 510 25.33 16.50 27.68
N ARG A 511 24.50 17.46 28.11
CA ARG A 511 25.04 18.67 28.76
C ARG A 511 25.74 18.40 30.11
N GLN A 512 25.32 17.30 30.79
CA GLN A 512 25.89 16.89 32.08
C GLN A 512 27.08 15.95 31.91
N ASP A 513 27.35 15.47 30.71
CA ASP A 513 28.49 14.57 30.46
C ASP A 513 29.83 15.24 30.78
N GLN A 514 30.67 14.50 31.48
CA GLN A 514 31.94 15.03 31.97
C GLN A 514 32.88 15.42 30.83
N SER A 515 32.91 14.63 29.73
CA SER A 515 33.81 14.90 28.60
C SER A 515 33.42 16.16 27.84
N ILE A 516 32.13 16.44 27.71
CA ILE A 516 31.61 17.68 27.11
C ILE A 516 31.87 18.88 28.01
N ARG A 517 31.64 18.73 29.32
CA ARG A 517 31.90 19.79 30.31
C ARG A 517 33.38 20.15 30.41
N ASP A 518 34.28 19.16 30.43
CA ASP A 518 35.70 19.34 30.45
C ASP A 518 36.19 20.06 29.19
N PHE A 519 35.68 19.64 28.01
CA PHE A 519 36.00 20.31 26.76
C PHE A 519 35.48 21.76 26.77
N ALA A 520 34.25 21.98 27.17
CA ALA A 520 33.63 23.30 27.23
C ALA A 520 34.38 24.21 28.23
N GLY A 521 34.68 23.71 29.42
CA GLY A 521 35.44 24.46 30.45
C GLY A 521 36.84 24.83 30.00
N LYS A 522 37.56 23.89 29.38
CA LYS A 522 38.91 24.12 28.84
C LYS A 522 38.96 25.21 27.78
N HIS A 523 37.93 25.34 26.98
CA HIS A 523 37.88 26.23 25.83
C HIS A 523 36.97 27.45 26.01
N GLY A 524 36.40 27.65 27.20
CA GLY A 524 35.52 28.78 27.49
C GLY A 524 34.21 28.75 26.72
N ILE A 525 33.70 27.54 26.41
CA ILE A 525 32.47 27.38 25.66
C ILE A 525 31.26 27.43 26.61
N PHE A 526 30.30 28.29 26.31
CA PHE A 526 29.07 28.44 27.05
C PHE A 526 28.03 27.41 26.56
N LEU A 527 27.54 26.56 27.47
CA LEU A 527 26.53 25.56 27.23
C LEU A 527 25.19 25.99 27.83
N GLU A 528 24.27 26.47 27.03
CA GLU A 528 22.93 26.87 27.42
C GLU A 528 21.95 25.69 27.23
N GLY A 529 21.14 25.39 28.23
CA GLY A 529 20.09 24.36 28.15
C GLY A 529 18.79 24.95 27.70
N THR A 530 18.05 24.23 26.85
CA THR A 530 16.65 24.56 26.45
C THR A 530 15.74 23.38 26.63
N GLN A 531 14.55 23.63 27.23
CA GLN A 531 13.52 22.60 27.37
C GLN A 531 12.48 22.77 26.27
N THR A 532 12.10 21.66 25.66
CA THR A 532 11.09 21.59 24.60
C THR A 532 9.92 20.71 25.05
N TYR A 533 8.78 21.34 25.25
CA TYR A 533 7.51 20.66 25.53
C TYR A 533 6.48 21.15 24.50
N SER A 534 5.28 21.51 24.95
CA SER A 534 4.25 22.17 24.12
C SER A 534 4.70 23.52 23.58
N ASN A 535 5.72 24.14 24.15
CA ASN A 535 6.26 25.45 23.74
C ASN A 535 6.81 25.48 22.29
N LYS A 536 7.19 24.36 21.71
CA LYS A 536 7.58 24.28 20.29
C LYS A 536 6.46 24.63 19.32
N HIS A 537 5.20 24.51 19.77
CA HIS A 537 3.99 24.84 19.02
C HIS A 537 3.42 26.21 19.38
N ASP A 538 4.06 26.94 20.28
CA ASP A 538 3.63 28.28 20.66
C ASP A 538 3.71 29.22 19.44
N PRO A 539 2.63 29.96 19.08
CA PRO A 539 2.64 30.86 17.94
C PRO A 539 3.66 31.98 18.01
N ILE A 540 4.01 32.40 19.24
CA ILE A 540 4.88 33.56 19.49
C ILE A 540 6.34 33.13 19.74
N PHE A 541 6.55 32.03 20.44
CA PHE A 541 7.88 31.60 20.89
C PHE A 541 8.33 30.27 20.30
N GLY A 542 7.42 29.52 19.66
CA GLY A 542 7.71 28.23 19.06
C GLY A 542 8.43 28.34 17.71
N VAL A 543 8.50 27.19 17.03
CA VAL A 543 9.10 27.09 15.70
C VAL A 543 8.40 28.00 14.69
N THR A 544 7.07 28.17 14.82
CA THR A 544 6.23 29.05 13.98
C THR A 544 6.73 30.48 13.93
N ALA A 545 7.30 30.96 15.01
CA ALA A 545 7.82 32.32 15.10
C ALA A 545 9.10 32.57 14.29
N MET A 546 9.63 31.53 13.61
CA MET A 546 10.70 31.71 12.61
C MET A 546 10.13 32.12 11.23
N ARG A 547 8.85 31.88 10.96
CA ARG A 547 8.24 32.15 9.64
C ARG A 547 8.38 33.61 9.20
N PRO A 548 8.07 34.65 10.03
CA PRO A 548 8.27 36.02 9.64
C PRO A 548 9.71 36.35 9.22
N LEU A 549 10.71 35.67 9.81
CA LEU A 549 12.11 35.89 9.46
C LEU A 549 12.42 35.45 8.01
N PHE A 550 11.73 34.44 7.49
CA PHE A 550 11.83 34.05 6.08
C PHE A 550 11.03 35.01 5.19
N ALA A 551 9.79 35.33 5.55
CA ALA A 551 8.94 36.23 4.80
C ALA A 551 9.59 37.63 4.63
N ASP A 552 10.19 38.16 5.69
CA ASP A 552 10.86 39.46 5.71
C ASP A 552 12.32 39.41 5.21
N LYS A 553 12.82 38.24 4.73
CA LYS A 553 14.19 37.99 4.24
C LYS A 553 15.27 38.37 5.24
N LEU A 554 14.96 38.23 6.53
CA LEU A 554 15.92 38.42 7.62
C LEU A 554 16.84 37.20 7.79
N ILE A 555 16.56 36.10 7.11
CA ILE A 555 17.42 34.91 7.02
C ILE A 555 18.16 34.94 5.68
N SER A 556 19.45 34.57 5.72
CA SER A 556 20.28 34.35 4.52
C SER A 556 20.83 32.95 4.55
N LEU A 557 20.50 32.17 3.51
CA LEU A 557 20.89 30.76 3.33
C LEU A 557 22.02 30.68 2.29
N PRO A 558 23.21 30.11 2.57
CA PRO A 558 24.29 30.01 1.60
C PRO A 558 23.89 29.06 0.45
N TYR A 559 24.20 29.46 -0.79
CA TYR A 559 23.75 28.67 -1.98
C TYR A 559 24.77 28.66 -3.12
N LEU A 560 26.03 29.05 -2.88
CA LEU A 560 27.04 29.14 -3.93
C LEU A 560 27.60 27.78 -4.35
N GLY A 561 28.02 26.95 -3.41
CA GLY A 561 28.65 25.65 -3.68
C GLY A 561 27.67 24.47 -3.59
N PHE A 562 28.10 23.31 -4.10
CA PHE A 562 27.28 22.09 -4.07
C PHE A 562 26.90 21.68 -2.63
N GLU A 563 27.87 21.69 -1.69
CA GLU A 563 27.62 21.36 -0.29
C GLU A 563 26.60 22.31 0.35
N ALA A 564 26.69 23.63 0.02
CA ALA A 564 25.73 24.61 0.51
C ALA A 564 24.31 24.33 -0.01
N GLN A 565 24.19 24.00 -1.29
CA GLN A 565 22.91 23.68 -1.92
C GLN A 565 22.28 22.42 -1.31
N GLU A 566 23.07 21.37 -1.14
CA GLU A 566 22.61 20.11 -0.52
C GLU A 566 22.09 20.35 0.91
N LYS A 567 22.89 21.01 1.74
CA LYS A 567 22.52 21.34 3.12
C LYS A 567 21.27 22.23 3.19
N VAL A 568 21.20 23.29 2.38
CA VAL A 568 20.03 24.18 2.35
C VAL A 568 18.79 23.48 1.83
N ASN A 569 18.89 22.62 0.82
CA ASN A 569 17.76 21.85 0.32
C ASN A 569 17.23 20.85 1.37
N LEU A 570 18.14 20.18 2.11
CA LEU A 570 17.75 19.31 3.21
C LEU A 570 17.04 20.10 4.33
N TYR A 571 17.58 21.25 4.73
CA TYR A 571 16.93 22.12 5.72
C TYR A 571 15.58 22.62 5.26
N LYS A 572 15.49 23.09 4.00
CA LYS A 572 14.23 23.50 3.36
C LYS A 572 13.21 22.37 3.41
N SER A 573 13.61 21.13 3.06
CA SER A 573 12.69 20.00 3.10
C SER A 573 12.11 19.78 4.49
N GLN A 574 12.92 19.83 5.54
CA GLN A 574 12.46 19.69 6.92
C GLN A 574 11.58 20.88 7.38
N LEU A 575 11.86 22.11 6.94
CA LEU A 575 11.02 23.28 7.24
C LEU A 575 9.63 23.19 6.59
N VAL A 576 9.57 22.88 5.29
CA VAL A 576 8.31 22.78 4.55
C VAL A 576 7.40 21.71 5.14
N TYR A 577 7.98 20.64 5.63
CA TYR A 577 7.24 19.52 6.23
C TYR A 577 7.05 19.60 7.74
N PHE A 578 7.54 20.67 8.36
CA PHE A 578 7.31 20.90 9.78
C PHE A 578 5.86 21.30 10.04
N SER A 579 5.11 20.48 10.79
CA SER A 579 3.71 20.72 11.13
C SER A 579 3.57 21.19 12.58
N SER A 580 2.73 22.21 12.81
CA SER A 580 2.33 22.66 14.14
C SER A 580 1.21 21.80 14.75
N ALA A 581 0.65 20.85 14.01
CA ALA A 581 -0.40 19.99 14.52
C ALA A 581 0.10 19.19 15.73
N GLN A 582 -0.65 19.24 16.82
CA GLN A 582 -0.36 18.49 18.07
C GLN A 582 -0.39 16.98 17.87
N ASN A 583 -0.91 16.50 16.77
CA ASN A 583 -0.92 15.09 16.44
C ASN A 583 0.42 14.71 15.82
N LYS A 584 1.05 13.73 16.44
CA LYS A 584 2.36 13.13 16.16
C LYS A 584 2.45 12.42 14.80
N SER A 585 1.78 12.91 13.77
CA SER A 585 1.85 12.36 12.42
C SER A 585 3.19 12.75 11.78
N ARG A 586 4.26 12.13 12.28
CA ARG A 586 5.53 12.09 11.58
C ARG A 586 5.34 11.10 10.44
N SER A 587 5.32 11.56 9.20
CA SER A 587 5.55 10.66 8.09
C SER A 587 6.90 9.99 8.32
N VAL A 588 6.94 8.66 8.24
CA VAL A 588 8.17 7.89 8.38
C VAL A 588 9.15 8.38 7.31
N GLY A 589 10.31 8.85 7.76
CA GLY A 589 11.34 9.41 6.89
C GLY A 589 11.45 10.94 6.92
N GLN A 590 10.43 11.67 7.36
CA GLN A 590 10.54 13.13 7.49
C GLN A 590 10.97 13.50 8.90
N LYS A 591 12.14 14.12 8.97
CA LYS A 591 12.78 14.51 10.21
C LYS A 591 12.58 15.99 10.45
N SER A 592 12.45 16.37 11.70
CA SER A 592 12.39 17.77 12.12
C SER A 592 13.64 18.18 12.90
N ASP A 593 14.66 17.32 12.93
CA ASP A 593 15.81 17.49 13.80
C ASP A 593 16.59 18.78 13.49
N LEU A 594 16.76 19.10 12.19
CA LEU A 594 17.40 20.36 11.77
C LEU A 594 16.53 21.59 12.10
N VAL A 595 15.21 21.45 11.98
CA VAL A 595 14.28 22.53 12.33
C VAL A 595 14.37 22.82 13.83
N MET A 596 14.40 21.76 14.66
CA MET A 596 14.56 21.89 16.09
C MET A 596 15.92 22.49 16.46
N ALA A 597 17.02 21.94 15.91
CA ALA A 597 18.34 22.47 16.13
C ALA A 597 18.48 23.95 15.69
N SER A 598 17.85 24.35 14.60
CA SER A 598 17.82 25.75 14.15
C SER A 598 16.99 26.68 15.05
N TRP A 599 15.94 26.15 15.67
CA TRP A 599 15.05 26.89 16.54
C TRP A 599 15.62 27.14 17.95
N PHE A 600 16.39 26.21 18.52
CA PHE A 600 16.94 26.36 19.90
C PHE A 600 17.67 27.66 20.14
N PRO A 601 18.54 28.17 19.25
CA PRO A 601 19.18 29.46 19.43
C PRO A 601 18.25 30.68 19.44
N MET A 602 17.01 30.55 18.98
CA MET A 602 16.09 31.68 18.84
C MET A 602 15.79 32.38 20.16
N LYS A 603 15.72 31.65 21.28
CA LYS A 603 15.52 32.23 22.60
C LYS A 603 16.67 33.21 22.92
N THR A 604 17.91 32.78 22.69
CA THR A 604 19.10 33.59 22.90
C THR A 604 19.14 34.79 21.98
N ILE A 605 18.82 34.58 20.69
CA ILE A 605 18.80 35.69 19.71
C ILE A 605 17.76 36.72 20.09
N ARG A 606 16.56 36.32 20.52
CA ARG A 606 15.50 37.26 21.00
C ARG A 606 15.91 38.01 22.24
N ARG A 607 16.62 37.37 23.18
CA ARG A 607 17.18 38.07 24.34
C ARG A 607 18.16 39.17 23.90
N LEU A 608 19.02 38.88 22.94
CA LEU A 608 19.95 39.85 22.36
C LEU A 608 19.23 41.00 21.63
N GLN A 609 18.13 40.69 20.94
CA GLN A 609 17.27 41.71 20.31
C GLN A 609 16.62 42.62 21.36
N LYS A 610 16.08 42.05 22.43
CA LYS A 610 15.48 42.82 23.55
C LYS A 610 16.49 43.73 24.26
N GLU A 611 17.69 43.20 24.54
CA GLU A 611 18.79 43.98 25.14
C GLU A 611 19.18 45.16 24.25
N ARG A 612 19.22 44.97 22.93
CA ARG A 612 19.52 46.04 21.97
C ARG A 612 18.47 47.13 22.00
N LEU A 613 17.19 46.76 21.91
CA LEU A 613 16.07 47.72 21.90
C LEU A 613 16.03 48.52 23.21
N ALA A 614 16.27 47.86 24.34
CA ALA A 614 16.37 48.53 25.64
C ALA A 614 17.53 49.55 25.67
N THR A 615 18.67 49.20 25.03
CA THR A 615 19.83 50.12 24.92
C THR A 615 19.53 51.34 24.04
N MET A 616 18.58 51.20 23.09
CA MET A 616 18.12 52.28 22.22
C MET A 616 16.93 53.05 22.80
N GLY A 617 16.47 52.72 24.02
CA GLY A 617 15.29 53.34 24.64
C GLY A 617 13.97 53.00 23.95
N LEU A 618 13.92 51.91 23.19
CA LEU A 618 12.76 51.41 22.49
C LEU A 618 12.17 50.20 23.24
N GLU A 619 10.84 50.14 23.36
CA GLU A 619 10.18 48.93 23.86
C GLU A 619 10.15 47.87 22.79
N TYR A 620 10.31 46.62 23.20
CA TYR A 620 10.21 45.45 22.31
C TYR A 620 8.73 45.11 22.12
N GLU A 621 8.13 45.52 21.00
CA GLU A 621 6.86 44.97 20.55
C GLU A 621 7.14 43.80 19.61
N PRO A 622 6.67 42.59 19.91
CA PRO A 622 6.73 41.51 18.95
C PRO A 622 5.84 41.89 17.77
N SER A 623 6.44 42.05 16.58
CA SER A 623 5.71 42.36 15.35
C SER A 623 4.82 41.18 14.96
N PHE A 624 3.54 41.27 15.32
CA PHE A 624 2.49 40.38 14.84
C PHE A 624 1.33 41.19 14.29
N GLY A 625 1.03 40.94 13.02
CA GLY A 625 -0.20 41.37 12.42
C GLY A 625 -1.40 40.77 13.15
N GLY A 626 -2.18 41.61 13.80
CA GLY A 626 -3.58 41.48 14.12
C GLY A 626 -4.04 40.30 14.95
N TYR A 627 -3.83 40.32 16.27
CA TYR A 627 -4.80 39.80 17.24
C TYR A 627 -4.71 40.66 18.50
N GLU A 628 -5.71 41.52 18.68
CA GLU A 628 -5.97 42.17 19.97
C GLU A 628 -6.52 41.13 20.96
N GLY A 629 -5.87 40.95 22.07
CA GLY A 629 -6.42 40.20 23.18
C GLY A 629 -5.40 39.59 24.14
N SER A 630 -5.28 40.20 25.30
CA SER A 630 -4.73 39.78 26.58
C SER A 630 -3.22 39.96 26.79
N SER A 631 -2.89 40.89 27.66
CA SER A 631 -1.61 41.01 28.34
C SER A 631 -1.26 39.72 29.11
N ILE A 632 -0.28 39.00 28.63
CA ILE A 632 0.30 37.87 29.36
C ILE A 632 1.52 38.35 30.12
N ASP A 633 1.45 38.18 31.43
CA ASP A 633 2.51 38.50 32.39
C ASP A 633 3.75 37.63 32.12
N ILE A 634 4.85 38.25 31.63
CA ILE A 634 6.07 37.60 31.20
C ILE A 634 6.94 37.13 32.40
N ASP A 635 6.63 37.59 33.62
CA ASP A 635 7.41 37.24 34.82
C ASP A 635 7.04 35.88 35.46
N SER A 636 6.01 35.22 35.00
CA SER A 636 5.58 33.87 35.51
C SER A 636 6.39 32.69 34.95
N TRP A 637 7.43 32.95 34.14
CA TRP A 637 8.22 31.89 33.47
C TRP A 637 9.68 31.84 33.91
N ARG A 638 9.96 32.20 35.19
CA ARG A 638 11.26 31.95 35.82
C ARG A 638 11.40 30.55 36.36
#